data_c6c0e20a8ab8d58a1adee74cb24e87d1
#
_entry.id   c6c0e20a8ab8d58a1adee74cb24e87d1
#
_cell.length_a   1.000
_cell.length_b   1.000
_cell.length_c   1.000
_cell.angle_alpha   90.00
_cell.angle_beta   90.00
_cell.angle_gamma   90.00
#
_symmetry.space_group_name_H-M   'P 1'
#
loop_
_entity.id
_entity.type
_entity.pdbx_description
1 polymer ?
#
loop_
_entity_poly.entity_id
_entity_poly.type
_entity_poly.pdbx_seq_one_letter_code
_entity_poly.pdbx_strand_id
1 'polypeptide(L)'
;MSTNSCACSASTDKFVYSFGGGSADGNGSMKNLLGGKGANLAEMARIGLPVPPGFTITTEVCTYYYDHGCTYPAQLDAQIKEGIARMEQILGRKFGDTEAMPMLVAVRSGARESMPGMMDTILNLGLNEKSVEAMVKATGNPRFAWDCYRRFVQMYGDVVLGVQKNPDEDHEPFEAAIAAIKEERYGNADVEDTKLSADDLKELVSRFKALVLERTGHEFPECPWEQLQGAIGAVFGSWNNDRAIVYRQKYGIPSEWGTAVNVQAMVFGNTGEESGSGVAFTRNPASGENEFYGEFLMNAQGEDVVAGVRTPAPVAALHDVMPAAFNELMRIREVLENHFHDMQDFEFTIQDRTVYMLQTRNGKRTGVAAFRIACEMVEQGLIDWKTAVRRIPADQVDQLLTPIFDREAIKQAKMLTRGLPAGPGAATGRIYLNAERCVEAADNGEKVLLVRLETSPEDLRGMIAAEGILTARGGVSSHAALVARQMGKVCVCGADEVIVDYNNRTVTVGGMTFNEGDYMSIDGTSGLVYAGKVETSPSEIIQVLISKTMKPEDSRTYQNFARLMQWCDDCTKMKVRTNADSPKQTETAIAFGATGIGLCRTEHMFFEGDRIDFVREMILSTKKSDRVAAVSKLLPYQKGDFKGIFKAVSYTH
;
A
#
# COMPACT_ATOMS: atom_id res chain seq x y z
N MET A 1 16.18 -61.29 -27.04
CA MET A 1 16.62 -59.90 -27.03
C MET A 1 15.40 -59.03 -27.21
N SER A 2 14.85 -58.56 -26.14
CA SER A 2 13.64 -57.73 -26.11
C SER A 2 14.10 -56.33 -25.72
N THR A 3 14.08 -55.40 -26.65
CA THR A 3 14.39 -53.99 -26.45
C THR A 3 13.14 -53.29 -25.89
N ASN A 4 13.12 -53.11 -24.59
CA ASN A 4 12.19 -52.16 -23.94
C ASN A 4 12.63 -50.75 -24.29
N SER A 5 11.94 -50.09 -25.22
CA SER A 5 11.99 -48.65 -25.39
C SER A 5 11.19 -48.01 -24.24
N CYS A 6 11.89 -47.48 -23.26
CA CYS A 6 11.32 -46.58 -22.27
C CYS A 6 10.91 -45.30 -23.02
N ALA A 7 9.63 -45.15 -23.33
CA ALA A 7 9.06 -43.89 -23.73
C ALA A 7 9.05 -43.00 -22.48
N CYS A 8 10.02 -42.07 -22.42
CA CYS A 8 9.97 -40.96 -21.51
C CYS A 8 8.72 -40.15 -21.84
N SER A 9 7.65 -40.27 -21.05
CA SER A 9 6.56 -39.33 -21.06
C SER A 9 7.15 -37.98 -20.64
N ALA A 10 7.32 -37.08 -21.60
CA ALA A 10 7.63 -35.70 -21.30
C ALA A 10 6.52 -35.18 -20.36
N SER A 11 6.82 -34.96 -19.11
CA SER A 11 5.94 -34.20 -18.22
C SER A 11 5.79 -32.83 -18.86
N THR A 12 4.61 -32.53 -19.37
CA THR A 12 4.31 -31.19 -19.90
C THR A 12 4.12 -30.27 -18.70
N ASP A 13 5.22 -29.73 -18.16
CA ASP A 13 5.16 -28.74 -17.11
C ASP A 13 4.35 -27.54 -17.60
N LYS A 14 3.29 -27.22 -16.89
CA LYS A 14 2.39 -26.11 -17.23
C LYS A 14 2.89 -24.85 -16.56
N PHE A 15 3.39 -23.91 -17.37
CA PHE A 15 3.92 -22.61 -16.90
C PHE A 15 2.95 -21.44 -17.11
N VAL A 16 1.93 -21.61 -17.97
CA VAL A 16 0.98 -20.55 -18.34
C VAL A 16 -0.43 -20.98 -17.98
N TYR A 17 -1.13 -20.14 -17.21
CA TYR A 17 -2.47 -20.34 -16.70
C TYR A 17 -3.40 -19.24 -17.19
N SER A 18 -4.32 -19.58 -18.08
CA SER A 18 -5.25 -18.63 -18.70
C SER A 18 -6.45 -18.32 -17.80
N PHE A 19 -7.01 -17.10 -17.96
CA PHE A 19 -8.24 -16.64 -17.30
C PHE A 19 -9.04 -15.71 -18.22
N GLY A 20 -10.33 -15.56 -17.95
CA GLY A 20 -11.26 -14.72 -18.71
C GLY A 20 -12.26 -15.52 -19.54
N GLY A 21 -13.25 -14.84 -20.12
CA GLY A 21 -14.34 -15.51 -20.86
C GLY A 21 -15.19 -16.44 -19.98
N GLY A 22 -15.32 -16.14 -18.69
CA GLY A 22 -16.10 -16.93 -17.72
C GLY A 22 -15.40 -18.20 -17.23
N SER A 23 -14.11 -18.39 -17.49
CA SER A 23 -13.34 -19.57 -17.07
C SER A 23 -11.91 -19.23 -16.69
N ALA A 24 -11.25 -20.10 -15.91
CA ALA A 24 -9.83 -19.98 -15.61
C ALA A 24 -9.21 -21.36 -15.34
N ASP A 25 -7.92 -21.49 -15.68
CA ASP A 25 -7.13 -22.69 -15.40
C ASP A 25 -6.68 -22.77 -13.94
N GLY A 26 -6.58 -21.62 -13.25
CA GLY A 26 -6.20 -21.48 -11.86
C GLY A 26 -7.36 -21.10 -10.95
N ASN A 27 -7.06 -20.89 -9.67
CA ASN A 27 -8.01 -20.43 -8.66
C ASN A 27 -7.30 -19.66 -7.53
N GLY A 28 -8.08 -19.09 -6.59
CA GLY A 28 -7.60 -18.27 -5.49
C GLY A 28 -6.68 -18.98 -4.48
N SER A 29 -6.66 -20.32 -4.43
CA SER A 29 -5.75 -21.08 -3.55
C SER A 29 -4.33 -21.22 -4.11
N MET A 30 -4.11 -20.93 -5.39
CA MET A 30 -2.84 -21.15 -6.09
C MET A 30 -1.87 -19.96 -5.99
N LYS A 31 -1.93 -19.19 -4.90
CA LYS A 31 -1.09 -17.98 -4.73
C LYS A 31 0.41 -18.25 -4.78
N ASN A 32 0.86 -19.43 -4.35
CA ASN A 32 2.27 -19.79 -4.40
C ASN A 32 2.78 -19.93 -5.83
N LEU A 33 1.92 -20.37 -6.76
CA LEU A 33 2.26 -20.62 -8.16
C LEU A 33 1.96 -19.41 -9.06
N LEU A 34 0.78 -18.79 -8.88
CA LEU A 34 0.27 -17.74 -9.75
C LEU A 34 0.53 -16.33 -9.19
N GLY A 35 1.13 -16.24 -7.99
CA GLY A 35 1.17 -15.00 -7.23
C GLY A 35 -0.21 -14.56 -6.75
N GLY A 36 -0.27 -13.54 -5.90
CA GLY A 36 -1.54 -13.03 -5.39
C GLY A 36 -2.44 -12.47 -6.48
N LYS A 37 -1.87 -11.71 -7.43
CA LYS A 37 -2.62 -11.09 -8.52
C LYS A 37 -3.19 -12.13 -9.49
N GLY A 38 -2.37 -13.07 -9.97
CA GLY A 38 -2.80 -14.10 -10.92
C GLY A 38 -3.86 -15.03 -10.33
N ALA A 39 -3.69 -15.47 -9.08
CA ALA A 39 -4.67 -16.28 -8.37
C ALA A 39 -6.02 -15.57 -8.22
N ASN A 40 -6.01 -14.29 -7.87
CA ASN A 40 -7.24 -13.51 -7.71
C ASN A 40 -7.91 -13.19 -9.06
N LEU A 41 -7.16 -12.92 -10.14
CA LEU A 41 -7.70 -12.76 -11.49
C LEU A 41 -8.41 -14.05 -11.95
N ALA A 42 -7.77 -15.19 -11.74
CA ALA A 42 -8.38 -16.49 -12.04
C ALA A 42 -9.66 -16.72 -11.22
N GLU A 43 -9.65 -16.41 -9.92
CA GLU A 43 -10.81 -16.57 -9.05
C GLU A 43 -11.95 -15.63 -9.43
N MET A 44 -11.69 -14.34 -9.68
CA MET A 44 -12.70 -13.41 -10.17
C MET A 44 -13.36 -13.87 -11.46
N ALA A 45 -12.57 -14.39 -12.43
CA ALA A 45 -13.11 -14.92 -13.66
C ALA A 45 -14.02 -16.15 -13.42
N ARG A 46 -13.66 -17.02 -12.47
CA ARG A 46 -14.44 -18.21 -12.09
C ARG A 46 -15.77 -17.88 -11.43
N ILE A 47 -15.81 -16.83 -10.60
CA ILE A 47 -17.06 -16.39 -9.94
C ILE A 47 -17.90 -15.46 -10.83
N GLY A 48 -17.56 -15.31 -12.11
CA GLY A 48 -18.35 -14.61 -13.11
C GLY A 48 -18.23 -13.09 -13.09
N LEU A 49 -17.17 -12.54 -12.51
CA LEU A 49 -16.89 -11.10 -12.59
C LEU A 49 -16.29 -10.74 -13.96
N PRO A 50 -16.52 -9.50 -14.44
CA PRO A 50 -16.11 -9.05 -15.77
C PRO A 50 -14.59 -8.76 -15.82
N VAL A 51 -13.79 -9.82 -15.88
CA VAL A 51 -12.32 -9.73 -15.95
C VAL A 51 -11.88 -9.79 -17.40
N PRO A 52 -11.10 -8.80 -17.90
CA PRO A 52 -10.48 -8.89 -19.22
C PRO A 52 -9.64 -10.16 -19.33
N PRO A 53 -9.68 -10.88 -20.49
CA PRO A 53 -8.94 -12.13 -20.63
C PRO A 53 -7.44 -11.92 -20.53
N GLY A 54 -6.75 -12.96 -20.06
CA GLY A 54 -5.31 -12.94 -19.89
C GLY A 54 -4.77 -14.29 -19.48
N PHE A 55 -3.49 -14.30 -19.15
CA PHE A 55 -2.83 -15.47 -18.56
C PHE A 55 -1.76 -15.05 -17.56
N THR A 56 -1.43 -15.98 -16.69
CA THR A 56 -0.36 -15.83 -15.69
C THR A 56 0.79 -16.79 -16.00
N ILE A 57 2.00 -16.28 -16.11
CA ILE A 57 3.25 -17.05 -16.12
C ILE A 57 3.66 -17.27 -14.66
N THR A 58 3.95 -18.52 -14.28
CA THR A 58 4.13 -18.93 -12.89
C THR A 58 5.39 -18.36 -12.22
N THR A 59 5.38 -18.30 -10.88
CA THR A 59 6.57 -17.93 -10.08
C THR A 59 7.75 -18.87 -10.30
N GLU A 60 7.50 -20.12 -10.68
CA GLU A 60 8.55 -21.12 -10.98
C GLU A 60 9.38 -20.73 -12.20
N VAL A 61 8.78 -20.05 -13.19
CA VAL A 61 9.53 -19.51 -14.33
C VAL A 61 10.48 -18.40 -13.90
N CYS A 62 10.10 -17.55 -12.94
CA CYS A 62 10.99 -16.55 -12.39
C CYS A 62 12.21 -17.18 -11.72
N THR A 63 11.99 -18.19 -10.89
CA THR A 63 13.10 -18.92 -10.23
C THR A 63 13.99 -19.60 -11.28
N TYR A 64 13.38 -20.28 -12.25
CA TYR A 64 14.13 -20.88 -13.35
C TYR A 64 14.98 -19.87 -14.11
N TYR A 65 14.42 -18.69 -14.42
CA TYR A 65 15.08 -17.62 -15.15
C TYR A 65 16.37 -17.17 -14.44
N TYR A 66 16.34 -16.98 -13.13
CA TYR A 66 17.52 -16.60 -12.36
C TYR A 66 18.52 -17.74 -12.21
N ASP A 67 18.06 -18.98 -12.00
CA ASP A 67 18.94 -20.14 -11.81
C ASP A 67 19.68 -20.56 -13.09
N HIS A 68 19.16 -20.15 -14.28
CA HIS A 68 19.68 -20.53 -15.58
C HIS A 68 20.21 -19.35 -16.41
N GLY A 69 20.75 -18.32 -15.75
CA GLY A 69 21.42 -17.20 -16.41
C GLY A 69 20.49 -16.39 -17.34
N CYS A 70 19.31 -16.07 -16.87
CA CYS A 70 18.30 -15.29 -17.58
C CYS A 70 17.75 -15.97 -18.86
N THR A 71 17.64 -17.29 -18.85
CA THR A 71 17.01 -18.07 -19.93
C THR A 71 15.68 -18.65 -19.49
N TYR A 72 14.81 -18.97 -20.45
CA TYR A 72 13.47 -19.49 -20.21
C TYR A 72 13.37 -21.00 -20.43
N PRO A 73 12.41 -21.70 -19.75
CA PRO A 73 12.09 -23.08 -20.11
C PRO A 73 11.68 -23.20 -21.58
N ALA A 74 12.15 -24.23 -22.26
CA ALA A 74 11.96 -24.42 -23.72
C ALA A 74 10.48 -24.42 -24.17
N GLN A 75 9.57 -24.87 -23.29
CA GLN A 75 8.14 -24.95 -23.58
C GLN A 75 7.39 -23.62 -23.38
N LEU A 76 8.01 -22.63 -22.74
CA LEU A 76 7.33 -21.39 -22.32
C LEU A 76 6.82 -20.59 -23.52
N ASP A 77 7.63 -20.41 -24.56
CA ASP A 77 7.25 -19.63 -25.74
C ASP A 77 5.99 -20.19 -26.44
N ALA A 78 5.89 -21.50 -26.57
CA ALA A 78 4.70 -22.15 -27.13
C ALA A 78 3.45 -21.92 -26.27
N GLN A 79 3.57 -22.00 -24.94
CA GLN A 79 2.45 -21.76 -24.02
C GLN A 79 2.02 -20.28 -24.00
N ILE A 80 2.95 -19.34 -24.13
CA ILE A 80 2.64 -17.90 -24.27
C ILE A 80 1.83 -17.66 -25.56
N LYS A 81 2.28 -18.24 -26.67
CA LYS A 81 1.56 -18.13 -27.97
C LYS A 81 0.14 -18.71 -27.90
N GLU A 82 -0.03 -19.83 -27.22
CA GLU A 82 -1.36 -20.41 -26.97
C GLU A 82 -2.22 -19.49 -26.09
N GLY A 83 -1.65 -18.89 -25.04
CA GLY A 83 -2.32 -17.91 -24.20
C GLY A 83 -2.80 -16.68 -24.97
N ILE A 84 -1.95 -16.11 -25.83
CA ILE A 84 -2.33 -14.99 -26.72
C ILE A 84 -3.43 -15.42 -27.68
N ALA A 85 -3.32 -16.57 -28.33
CA ALA A 85 -4.33 -17.06 -29.28
C ALA A 85 -5.71 -17.25 -28.61
N ARG A 86 -5.74 -17.72 -27.35
CA ARG A 86 -6.98 -17.81 -26.57
C ARG A 86 -7.57 -16.42 -26.28
N MET A 87 -6.75 -15.43 -25.91
CA MET A 87 -7.20 -14.05 -25.69
C MET A 87 -7.79 -13.47 -26.99
N GLU A 88 -7.12 -13.68 -28.13
CA GLU A 88 -7.60 -13.26 -29.45
C GLU A 88 -8.95 -13.85 -29.79
N GLN A 89 -9.15 -15.15 -29.51
CA GLN A 89 -10.42 -15.83 -29.74
C GLN A 89 -11.55 -15.25 -28.86
N ILE A 90 -11.29 -14.94 -27.58
CA ILE A 90 -12.30 -14.38 -26.68
C ILE A 90 -12.68 -12.95 -27.10
N LEU A 91 -11.71 -12.13 -27.52
CA LEU A 91 -11.93 -10.72 -27.85
C LEU A 91 -12.30 -10.47 -29.31
N GLY A 92 -12.05 -11.42 -30.21
CA GLY A 92 -12.20 -11.22 -31.65
C GLY A 92 -11.23 -10.19 -32.24
N ARG A 93 -10.07 -9.96 -31.60
CA ARG A 93 -9.02 -9.01 -31.99
C ARG A 93 -7.67 -9.71 -32.00
N LYS A 94 -6.74 -9.26 -32.84
CA LYS A 94 -5.41 -9.85 -32.94
C LYS A 94 -4.35 -8.99 -32.24
N PHE A 95 -3.38 -9.67 -31.65
CA PHE A 95 -2.22 -9.02 -31.06
C PHE A 95 -1.31 -8.44 -32.13
N GLY A 96 -1.05 -7.12 -32.07
CA GLY A 96 -0.26 -6.40 -33.05
C GLY A 96 -0.94 -6.25 -34.43
N ASP A 97 -2.27 -6.27 -34.50
CA ASP A 97 -3.02 -6.03 -35.74
C ASP A 97 -2.70 -4.63 -36.31
N THR A 98 -2.45 -4.58 -37.61
CA THR A 98 -2.12 -3.34 -38.32
C THR A 98 -3.23 -2.86 -39.26
N GLU A 99 -4.35 -3.61 -39.36
CA GLU A 99 -5.47 -3.30 -40.24
C GLU A 99 -6.76 -2.98 -39.47
N ALA A 100 -6.97 -3.67 -38.34
CA ALA A 100 -8.11 -3.48 -37.46
C ALA A 100 -7.68 -3.02 -36.05
N MET A 101 -8.65 -2.79 -35.14
CA MET A 101 -8.35 -2.46 -33.74
C MET A 101 -7.47 -3.55 -33.12
N PRO A 102 -6.21 -3.23 -32.76
CA PRO A 102 -5.30 -4.22 -32.19
C PRO A 102 -5.74 -4.66 -30.80
N MET A 103 -5.46 -5.93 -30.44
CA MET A 103 -5.44 -6.33 -29.06
C MET A 103 -4.15 -5.84 -28.41
N LEU A 104 -4.26 -4.97 -27.42
CA LEU A 104 -3.14 -4.53 -26.61
C LEU A 104 -3.15 -5.26 -25.27
N VAL A 105 -1.99 -5.42 -24.65
CA VAL A 105 -1.87 -6.12 -23.38
C VAL A 105 -1.12 -5.28 -22.34
N ALA A 106 -1.46 -5.53 -21.06
CA ALA A 106 -0.67 -5.11 -19.90
C ALA A 106 0.18 -6.29 -19.44
N VAL A 107 1.44 -6.04 -19.10
CA VAL A 107 2.34 -7.02 -18.49
C VAL A 107 2.63 -6.54 -17.07
N ARG A 108 2.16 -7.31 -16.09
CA ARG A 108 2.11 -6.87 -14.68
C ARG A 108 2.76 -7.92 -13.78
N SER A 109 3.52 -7.49 -12.79
CA SER A 109 4.07 -8.37 -11.75
C SER A 109 2.97 -8.97 -10.86
N GLY A 110 3.24 -10.16 -10.30
CA GLY A 110 2.32 -10.87 -9.42
C GLY A 110 3.07 -11.65 -8.34
N ALA A 111 3.65 -10.97 -7.34
CA ALA A 111 4.26 -11.64 -6.20
C ALA A 111 3.22 -12.36 -5.33
N ARG A 112 3.66 -13.34 -4.51
CA ARG A 112 2.80 -14.09 -3.58
C ARG A 112 2.17 -13.16 -2.55
N GLU A 113 2.97 -12.21 -2.04
CA GLU A 113 2.52 -11.13 -1.16
C GLU A 113 2.41 -9.81 -1.92
N SER A 114 1.45 -8.97 -1.53
CA SER A 114 1.25 -7.66 -2.15
C SER A 114 2.40 -6.71 -1.79
N MET A 115 3.09 -6.19 -2.80
CA MET A 115 4.20 -5.24 -2.68
C MET A 115 3.86 -3.98 -3.50
N PRO A 116 3.01 -3.07 -2.99
CA PRO A 116 2.49 -1.92 -3.75
C PRO A 116 3.62 -1.00 -4.22
N GLY A 117 3.68 -0.73 -5.54
CA GLY A 117 4.68 0.17 -6.13
C GLY A 117 6.10 -0.37 -6.21
N MET A 118 6.38 -1.59 -5.69
CA MET A 118 7.76 -2.10 -5.62
C MET A 118 8.23 -2.77 -6.91
N MET A 119 7.34 -3.20 -7.76
CA MET A 119 7.65 -3.92 -9.00
C MET A 119 6.99 -3.28 -10.21
N ASP A 120 7.57 -3.52 -11.38
CA ASP A 120 7.21 -2.82 -12.60
C ASP A 120 5.97 -3.38 -13.30
N THR A 121 5.39 -2.53 -14.14
CA THR A 121 4.22 -2.81 -15.00
C THR A 121 4.46 -2.14 -16.34
N ILE A 122 4.08 -2.80 -17.43
CA ILE A 122 4.10 -2.23 -18.78
C ILE A 122 2.68 -2.28 -19.34
N LEU A 123 2.15 -1.13 -19.78
CA LEU A 123 0.82 -0.98 -20.33
C LEU A 123 0.86 -0.69 -21.83
N ASN A 124 -0.27 -0.88 -22.53
CA ASN A 124 -0.46 -0.59 -23.95
C ASN A 124 0.52 -1.34 -24.89
N LEU A 125 1.07 -2.48 -24.45
CA LEU A 125 2.03 -3.26 -25.20
C LEU A 125 1.38 -3.87 -26.45
N GLY A 126 2.09 -3.84 -27.59
CA GLY A 126 1.64 -4.29 -28.90
C GLY A 126 1.47 -3.13 -29.92
N LEU A 127 1.68 -1.89 -29.49
CA LEU A 127 1.67 -0.72 -30.37
C LEU A 127 2.98 -0.56 -31.13
N ASN A 128 2.84 -0.16 -32.38
CA ASN A 128 3.90 0.28 -33.28
C ASN A 128 3.34 1.32 -34.26
N GLU A 129 4.16 1.84 -35.17
CA GLU A 129 3.76 2.86 -36.17
C GLU A 129 2.51 2.48 -36.97
N LYS A 130 2.34 1.21 -37.31
CA LYS A 130 1.22 0.70 -38.12
C LYS A 130 -0.02 0.42 -37.28
N SER A 131 0.14 -0.23 -36.13
CA SER A 131 -0.97 -0.57 -35.26
C SER A 131 -1.61 0.64 -34.60
N VAL A 132 -0.86 1.73 -34.31
CA VAL A 132 -1.45 3.00 -33.82
C VAL A 132 -2.34 3.65 -34.88
N GLU A 133 -1.96 3.62 -36.16
CA GLU A 133 -2.80 4.12 -37.24
C GLU A 133 -4.07 3.26 -37.46
N ALA A 134 -3.97 1.95 -37.29
CA ALA A 134 -5.14 1.07 -37.28
C ALA A 134 -6.08 1.41 -36.12
N MET A 135 -5.53 1.68 -34.92
CA MET A 135 -6.28 2.12 -33.75
C MET A 135 -6.98 3.46 -33.99
N VAL A 136 -6.30 4.44 -34.62
CA VAL A 136 -6.90 5.72 -35.01
C VAL A 136 -8.12 5.50 -35.91
N LYS A 137 -7.97 4.66 -36.95
CA LYS A 137 -9.06 4.36 -37.87
C LYS A 137 -10.24 3.67 -37.20
N ALA A 138 -9.95 2.73 -36.32
CA ALA A 138 -10.99 1.95 -35.63
C ALA A 138 -11.76 2.75 -34.60
N THR A 139 -11.11 3.68 -33.88
CA THR A 139 -11.72 4.47 -32.80
C THR A 139 -12.24 5.84 -33.25
N GLY A 140 -11.75 6.37 -34.36
CA GLY A 140 -12.00 7.74 -34.75
C GLY A 140 -11.40 8.80 -33.82
N ASN A 141 -10.55 8.38 -32.87
CA ASN A 141 -9.97 9.23 -31.84
C ASN A 141 -8.43 9.20 -31.90
N PRO A 142 -7.82 10.03 -32.75
CA PRO A 142 -6.36 10.05 -32.92
C PRO A 142 -5.63 10.45 -31.64
N ARG A 143 -6.20 11.37 -30.83
CA ARG A 143 -5.59 11.76 -29.56
C ARG A 143 -5.44 10.56 -28.62
N PHE A 144 -6.50 9.78 -28.45
CA PHE A 144 -6.48 8.57 -27.60
C PHE A 144 -5.42 7.56 -28.06
N ALA A 145 -5.39 7.26 -29.38
CA ALA A 145 -4.46 6.27 -29.93
C ALA A 145 -2.99 6.70 -29.72
N TRP A 146 -2.68 7.98 -30.01
CA TRP A 146 -1.32 8.51 -29.85
C TRP A 146 -0.92 8.69 -28.39
N ASP A 147 -1.86 8.98 -27.47
CA ASP A 147 -1.58 8.99 -26.03
C ASP A 147 -1.24 7.59 -25.51
N CYS A 148 -1.96 6.55 -25.94
CA CYS A 148 -1.62 5.17 -25.61
C CYS A 148 -0.22 4.79 -26.11
N TYR A 149 0.15 5.22 -27.32
CA TYR A 149 1.48 4.93 -27.87
C TYR A 149 2.59 5.72 -27.17
N ARG A 150 2.36 6.99 -26.87
CA ARG A 150 3.28 7.83 -26.10
C ARG A 150 3.58 7.20 -24.73
N ARG A 151 2.52 6.83 -23.98
CA ARG A 151 2.64 6.15 -22.68
C ARG A 151 3.38 4.82 -22.78
N PHE A 152 3.11 4.04 -23.82
CA PHE A 152 3.80 2.78 -24.04
C PHE A 152 5.29 2.98 -24.28
N VAL A 153 5.68 3.89 -25.19
CA VAL A 153 7.10 4.16 -25.50
C VAL A 153 7.84 4.68 -24.26
N GLN A 154 7.22 5.58 -23.49
CA GLN A 154 7.77 6.09 -22.23
C GLN A 154 8.01 4.94 -21.24
N MET A 155 6.97 4.19 -20.93
CA MET A 155 7.03 3.13 -19.91
C MET A 155 7.96 1.99 -20.33
N TYR A 156 7.95 1.60 -21.60
CA TYR A 156 8.85 0.57 -22.13
C TYR A 156 10.30 1.05 -22.15
N GLY A 157 10.52 2.30 -22.52
CA GLY A 157 11.84 2.93 -22.52
C GLY A 157 12.46 2.98 -21.13
N ASP A 158 11.70 3.38 -20.14
CA ASP A 158 12.11 3.45 -18.74
C ASP A 158 12.34 2.04 -18.15
N VAL A 159 11.31 1.20 -18.17
CA VAL A 159 11.29 -0.08 -17.45
C VAL A 159 12.07 -1.19 -18.16
N VAL A 160 11.95 -1.30 -19.49
CA VAL A 160 12.53 -2.43 -20.24
C VAL A 160 13.89 -2.10 -20.82
N LEU A 161 14.03 -0.89 -21.37
CA LEU A 161 15.27 -0.46 -22.03
C LEU A 161 16.23 0.29 -21.09
N GLY A 162 15.76 0.64 -19.86
CA GLY A 162 16.59 1.22 -18.82
C GLY A 162 17.05 2.66 -19.10
N VAL A 163 16.20 3.45 -19.76
CA VAL A 163 16.46 4.89 -19.97
C VAL A 163 16.32 5.61 -18.64
N GLN A 164 17.42 5.98 -18.02
CA GLN A 164 17.47 6.67 -16.73
C GLN A 164 18.07 8.06 -16.89
N LYS A 165 17.80 8.94 -15.93
CA LYS A 165 18.44 10.24 -15.86
C LYS A 165 19.93 10.13 -15.52
N ASN A 166 20.72 11.03 -16.09
CA ASN A 166 22.11 11.19 -15.70
C ASN A 166 22.19 11.94 -14.34
N PRO A 167 23.29 11.78 -13.58
CA PRO A 167 23.44 12.45 -12.28
C PRO A 167 23.40 13.98 -12.32
N ASP A 168 23.62 14.59 -13.48
CA ASP A 168 23.62 16.03 -13.74
C ASP A 168 22.29 16.57 -14.28
N GLU A 169 21.29 15.69 -14.45
CA GLU A 169 19.94 16.06 -14.90
C GLU A 169 19.00 16.25 -13.70
N ASP A 170 18.19 17.30 -13.73
CA ASP A 170 17.22 17.61 -12.67
C ASP A 170 15.95 16.76 -12.78
N HIS A 171 15.55 16.39 -14.01
CA HIS A 171 14.30 15.68 -14.31
C HIS A 171 14.56 14.37 -15.04
N GLU A 172 13.59 13.44 -14.93
CA GLU A 172 13.60 12.22 -15.74
C GLU A 172 13.52 12.57 -17.23
N PRO A 173 14.26 11.89 -18.12
CA PRO A 173 14.42 12.30 -19.52
C PRO A 173 13.11 12.42 -20.29
N PHE A 174 12.17 11.49 -20.07
CA PHE A 174 10.86 11.52 -20.73
C PHE A 174 9.99 12.67 -20.21
N GLU A 175 10.02 12.95 -18.90
CA GLU A 175 9.29 14.08 -18.30
C GLU A 175 9.85 15.42 -18.78
N ALA A 176 11.15 15.54 -18.92
CA ALA A 176 11.79 16.71 -19.49
C ALA A 176 11.33 16.97 -20.95
N ALA A 177 11.19 15.91 -21.75
CA ALA A 177 10.71 16.03 -23.13
C ALA A 177 9.22 16.43 -23.19
N ILE A 178 8.38 15.95 -22.25
CA ILE A 178 6.98 16.37 -22.12
C ILE A 178 6.91 17.86 -21.74
N ALA A 179 7.67 18.26 -20.71
CA ALA A 179 7.72 19.66 -20.27
C ALA A 179 8.18 20.59 -21.39
N ALA A 180 9.17 20.18 -22.18
CA ALA A 180 9.66 20.97 -23.33
C ALA A 180 8.58 21.19 -24.39
N ILE A 181 7.81 20.17 -24.77
CA ILE A 181 6.69 20.34 -25.75
C ILE A 181 5.61 21.24 -25.16
N LYS A 182 5.26 21.08 -23.88
CA LYS A 182 4.26 21.92 -23.21
C LYS A 182 4.70 23.38 -23.21
N GLU A 183 5.96 23.67 -22.87
CA GLU A 183 6.50 25.01 -22.91
C GLU A 183 6.53 25.58 -24.34
N GLU A 184 6.99 24.82 -25.35
CA GLU A 184 7.04 25.19 -26.75
C GLU A 184 5.67 25.54 -27.36
N ARG A 185 4.61 24.78 -27.00
CA ARG A 185 3.28 24.90 -27.60
C ARG A 185 2.31 25.78 -26.80
N TYR A 186 2.42 25.76 -25.48
CA TYR A 186 1.43 26.35 -24.57
C TYR A 186 2.05 27.48 -23.70
N GLY A 187 3.38 27.64 -23.70
CA GLY A 187 4.08 28.62 -22.85
C GLY A 187 4.02 28.34 -21.38
N ASN A 188 3.72 27.09 -21.00
CA ASN A 188 3.63 26.65 -19.59
C ASN A 188 3.84 25.13 -19.49
N ALA A 189 4.89 24.72 -18.80
CA ALA A 189 5.22 23.31 -18.58
C ALA A 189 4.20 22.56 -17.71
N ASP A 190 3.43 23.26 -16.87
CA ASP A 190 2.44 22.67 -15.94
C ASP A 190 1.06 22.39 -16.57
N VAL A 191 0.90 22.61 -17.88
CA VAL A 191 -0.33 22.26 -18.60
C VAL A 191 -0.62 20.75 -18.42
N GLU A 192 -1.89 20.42 -18.15
CA GLU A 192 -2.30 19.02 -18.04
C GLU A 192 -2.05 18.24 -19.35
N ASP A 193 -1.60 16.99 -19.25
CA ASP A 193 -1.40 16.08 -20.40
C ASP A 193 -2.65 15.92 -21.27
N THR A 194 -3.82 16.06 -20.66
CA THR A 194 -5.11 16.00 -21.35
C THR A 194 -5.31 17.10 -22.39
N LYS A 195 -4.54 18.20 -22.32
CA LYS A 195 -4.58 19.32 -23.27
C LYS A 195 -3.71 19.10 -24.52
N LEU A 196 -2.76 18.15 -24.46
CA LEU A 196 -1.90 17.84 -25.60
C LEU A 196 -2.74 17.35 -26.80
N SER A 197 -2.48 17.90 -27.97
CA SER A 197 -3.13 17.47 -29.19
C SER A 197 -2.59 16.14 -29.72
N ALA A 198 -3.27 15.52 -30.68
CA ALA A 198 -2.78 14.31 -31.33
C ALA A 198 -1.42 14.52 -32.01
N ASP A 199 -1.17 15.71 -32.58
CA ASP A 199 0.09 16.04 -33.23
C ASP A 199 1.22 16.24 -32.23
N ASP A 200 0.95 16.84 -31.06
CA ASP A 200 1.92 16.95 -29.97
C ASP A 200 2.31 15.56 -29.44
N LEU A 201 1.34 14.67 -29.28
CA LEU A 201 1.59 13.31 -28.81
C LEU A 201 2.38 12.47 -29.82
N LYS A 202 2.12 12.67 -31.13
CA LYS A 202 2.88 12.06 -32.21
C LYS A 202 4.34 12.55 -32.22
N GLU A 203 4.55 13.85 -32.03
CA GLU A 203 5.88 14.42 -31.90
C GLU A 203 6.61 13.88 -30.67
N LEU A 204 5.92 13.76 -29.52
CA LEU A 204 6.47 13.13 -28.29
C LEU A 204 6.95 11.71 -28.54
N VAL A 205 6.16 10.88 -29.23
CA VAL A 205 6.58 9.51 -29.60
C VAL A 205 7.89 9.54 -30.39
N SER A 206 8.01 10.45 -31.35
CA SER A 206 9.25 10.57 -32.14
C SER A 206 10.45 11.00 -31.29
N ARG A 207 10.26 12.00 -30.41
CA ARG A 207 11.30 12.45 -29.46
C ARG A 207 11.70 11.35 -28.48
N PHE A 208 10.74 10.58 -27.97
CA PHE A 208 10.99 9.45 -27.05
C PHE A 208 11.80 8.34 -27.72
N LYS A 209 11.46 7.97 -28.96
CA LYS A 209 12.25 6.97 -29.70
C LYS A 209 13.67 7.45 -29.99
N ALA A 210 13.84 8.73 -30.32
CA ALA A 210 15.16 9.32 -30.49
C ALA A 210 15.96 9.30 -29.17
N LEU A 211 15.32 9.61 -28.05
CA LEU A 211 15.90 9.55 -26.72
C LEU A 211 16.31 8.12 -26.33
N VAL A 212 15.47 7.13 -26.62
CA VAL A 212 15.80 5.71 -26.44
C VAL A 212 17.07 5.35 -27.21
N LEU A 213 17.13 5.69 -28.49
CA LEU A 213 18.31 5.42 -29.33
C LEU A 213 19.58 6.12 -28.79
N GLU A 214 19.44 7.38 -28.36
CA GLU A 214 20.56 8.16 -27.79
C GLU A 214 21.10 7.52 -26.51
N ARG A 215 20.22 7.11 -25.60
CA ARG A 215 20.59 6.62 -24.26
C ARG A 215 21.04 5.15 -24.25
N THR A 216 20.44 4.33 -25.10
CA THR A 216 20.68 2.87 -25.09
C THR A 216 21.55 2.37 -26.25
N GLY A 217 21.66 3.15 -27.33
CA GLY A 217 22.30 2.73 -28.58
C GLY A 217 21.47 1.75 -29.41
N HIS A 218 20.23 1.48 -29.03
CA HIS A 218 19.31 0.57 -29.71
C HIS A 218 18.02 1.28 -30.12
N GLU A 219 17.47 0.89 -31.27
CA GLU A 219 16.16 1.38 -31.71
C GLU A 219 15.05 0.78 -30.82
N PHE A 220 13.94 1.53 -30.70
CA PHE A 220 12.74 1.02 -30.01
C PHE A 220 12.16 -0.16 -30.80
N PRO A 221 11.83 -1.32 -30.16
CA PRO A 221 11.37 -2.51 -30.86
C PRO A 221 9.96 -2.32 -31.44
N GLU A 222 9.80 -2.56 -32.75
CA GLU A 222 8.52 -2.46 -33.44
C GLU A 222 7.75 -3.78 -33.53
N CYS A 223 8.40 -4.92 -33.22
CA CYS A 223 7.77 -6.23 -33.22
C CYS A 223 7.01 -6.48 -31.90
N PRO A 224 5.67 -6.67 -31.88
CA PRO A 224 4.91 -6.90 -30.66
C PRO A 224 5.39 -8.12 -29.85
N TRP A 225 5.91 -9.15 -30.49
CA TRP A 225 6.44 -10.32 -29.80
C TRP A 225 7.77 -10.05 -29.11
N GLU A 226 8.65 -9.26 -29.69
CA GLU A 226 9.89 -8.81 -29.06
C GLU A 226 9.57 -7.91 -27.86
N GLN A 227 8.59 -7.01 -28.03
CA GLN A 227 8.09 -6.16 -26.94
C GLN A 227 7.57 -7.02 -25.77
N LEU A 228 6.78 -8.07 -26.05
CA LEU A 228 6.23 -8.95 -25.03
C LEU A 228 7.32 -9.73 -24.30
N GLN A 229 8.30 -10.28 -25.01
CA GLN A 229 9.42 -11.00 -24.41
C GLN A 229 10.27 -10.07 -23.52
N GLY A 230 10.59 -8.86 -24.00
CA GLY A 230 11.31 -7.85 -23.23
C GLY A 230 10.57 -7.45 -21.95
N ALA A 231 9.25 -7.22 -22.04
CA ALA A 231 8.43 -6.85 -20.90
C ALA A 231 8.34 -7.97 -19.85
N ILE A 232 8.20 -9.24 -20.26
CA ILE A 232 8.22 -10.38 -19.35
C ILE A 232 9.56 -10.46 -18.59
N GLY A 233 10.69 -10.27 -19.31
CA GLY A 233 12.01 -10.25 -18.71
C GLY A 233 12.19 -9.11 -17.71
N ALA A 234 11.76 -7.90 -18.06
CA ALA A 234 11.83 -6.74 -17.18
C ALA A 234 10.99 -6.91 -15.90
N VAL A 235 9.77 -7.48 -16.01
CA VAL A 235 8.94 -7.78 -14.85
C VAL A 235 9.58 -8.82 -13.94
N PHE A 236 10.22 -9.87 -14.46
CA PHE A 236 11.03 -10.77 -13.64
C PHE A 236 12.22 -10.04 -12.99
N GLY A 237 12.89 -9.18 -13.76
CA GLY A 237 14.00 -8.33 -13.28
C GLY A 237 13.61 -7.46 -12.10
N SER A 238 12.40 -6.91 -12.12
CA SER A 238 11.90 -6.01 -11.07
C SER A 238 11.78 -6.65 -9.69
N TRP A 239 11.77 -7.98 -9.59
CA TRP A 239 11.86 -8.69 -8.31
C TRP A 239 13.13 -8.34 -7.53
N ASN A 240 14.23 -8.04 -8.22
CA ASN A 240 15.54 -7.76 -7.64
C ASN A 240 15.95 -6.28 -7.75
N ASN A 241 15.04 -5.36 -8.04
CA ASN A 241 15.36 -3.94 -7.93
C ASN A 241 15.49 -3.52 -6.45
N ASP A 242 16.20 -2.42 -6.17
CA ASP A 242 16.57 -1.99 -4.81
C ASP A 242 15.34 -1.79 -3.91
N ARG A 243 14.28 -1.16 -4.42
CA ARG A 243 13.05 -0.91 -3.66
C ARG A 243 12.34 -2.22 -3.27
N ALA A 244 12.31 -3.21 -4.17
CA ALA A 244 11.72 -4.52 -3.88
C ALA A 244 12.55 -5.31 -2.86
N ILE A 245 13.88 -5.20 -2.90
CA ILE A 245 14.79 -5.83 -1.92
C ILE A 245 14.56 -5.23 -0.53
N VAL A 246 14.54 -3.90 -0.39
CA VAL A 246 14.30 -3.21 0.89
C VAL A 246 12.94 -3.59 1.46
N TYR A 247 11.90 -3.62 0.62
CA TYR A 247 10.56 -4.02 1.05
C TYR A 247 10.53 -5.46 1.56
N ARG A 248 11.12 -6.40 0.82
CA ARG A 248 11.18 -7.81 1.23
C ARG A 248 11.91 -8.00 2.54
N GLN A 249 13.06 -7.32 2.73
CA GLN A 249 13.81 -7.37 4.00
C GLN A 249 12.98 -6.88 5.17
N LYS A 250 12.26 -5.77 5.00
CA LYS A 250 11.41 -5.20 6.05
C LYS A 250 10.28 -6.14 6.48
N TYR A 251 9.65 -6.83 5.52
CA TYR A 251 8.48 -7.68 5.78
C TYR A 251 8.80 -9.17 5.85
N GLY A 252 10.09 -9.54 5.85
CA GLY A 252 10.52 -10.94 5.97
C GLY A 252 10.06 -11.81 4.80
N ILE A 253 9.94 -11.25 3.59
CA ILE A 253 9.53 -11.99 2.38
C ILE A 253 10.76 -12.69 1.79
N PRO A 254 10.74 -14.03 1.65
CA PRO A 254 11.87 -14.79 1.12
C PRO A 254 12.21 -14.43 -0.32
N SER A 255 13.49 -14.25 -0.61
CA SER A 255 13.97 -13.84 -1.94
C SER A 255 13.77 -14.93 -3.00
N GLU A 256 13.77 -16.19 -2.61
CA GLU A 256 13.58 -17.38 -3.46
C GLU A 256 12.15 -17.56 -3.96
N TRP A 257 11.18 -16.78 -3.47
CA TRP A 257 9.80 -16.90 -3.91
C TRP A 257 9.56 -16.46 -5.35
N GLY A 258 10.33 -15.49 -5.85
CA GLY A 258 10.13 -14.92 -7.17
C GLY A 258 8.79 -14.20 -7.34
N THR A 259 8.52 -13.77 -8.56
CA THR A 259 7.25 -13.16 -8.96
C THR A 259 6.63 -13.91 -10.13
N ALA A 260 5.30 -13.95 -10.22
CA ALA A 260 4.59 -14.33 -11.43
C ALA A 260 4.49 -13.12 -12.38
N VAL A 261 4.22 -13.37 -13.65
CA VAL A 261 3.92 -12.34 -14.65
C VAL A 261 2.50 -12.53 -15.16
N ASN A 262 1.68 -11.48 -15.09
CA ASN A 262 0.33 -11.47 -15.60
C ASN A 262 0.29 -10.69 -16.91
N VAL A 263 -0.10 -11.35 -18.01
CA VAL A 263 -0.38 -10.74 -19.31
C VAL A 263 -1.89 -10.65 -19.46
N GLN A 264 -2.43 -9.44 -19.53
CA GLN A 264 -3.88 -9.20 -19.51
C GLN A 264 -4.27 -8.25 -20.64
N ALA A 265 -5.38 -8.50 -21.31
CA ALA A 265 -5.90 -7.60 -22.31
C ALA A 265 -6.19 -6.22 -21.72
N MET A 266 -5.80 -5.18 -22.44
CA MET A 266 -6.09 -3.80 -22.07
C MET A 266 -7.59 -3.50 -22.25
N VAL A 267 -8.11 -2.75 -21.27
CA VAL A 267 -9.36 -2.00 -21.34
C VAL A 267 -9.04 -0.54 -21.03
N PHE A 268 -9.77 0.39 -21.62
CA PHE A 268 -9.36 1.78 -21.69
C PHE A 268 -10.37 2.69 -20.97
N GLY A 269 -9.92 3.32 -19.90
CA GLY A 269 -10.67 4.34 -19.17
C GLY A 269 -10.54 5.75 -19.78
N ASN A 270 -9.72 5.92 -20.81
CA ASN A 270 -9.40 7.21 -21.44
C ASN A 270 -9.90 7.32 -22.89
N THR A 271 -10.98 6.61 -23.24
CA THR A 271 -11.60 6.71 -24.57
C THR A 271 -12.50 7.94 -24.73
N GLY A 272 -12.91 8.56 -23.62
CA GLY A 272 -13.76 9.76 -23.59
C GLY A 272 -14.56 9.86 -22.29
N GLU A 273 -15.58 10.74 -22.32
CA GLU A 273 -16.39 11.08 -21.14
C GLU A 273 -17.30 9.93 -20.61
N GLU A 274 -17.44 8.85 -21.38
CA GLU A 274 -18.18 7.63 -20.96
C GLU A 274 -17.27 6.53 -20.42
N SER A 275 -16.02 6.88 -20.14
CA SER A 275 -14.98 5.98 -19.68
C SER A 275 -14.22 6.58 -18.52
N GLY A 276 -13.67 5.71 -17.67
CA GLY A 276 -12.91 6.13 -16.50
C GLY A 276 -12.21 4.94 -15.83
N SER A 277 -11.38 5.23 -14.86
CA SER A 277 -10.72 4.21 -14.04
C SER A 277 -10.81 4.57 -12.57
N GLY A 278 -10.77 3.57 -11.69
CA GLY A 278 -10.84 3.81 -10.26
C GLY A 278 -10.30 2.67 -9.42
N VAL A 279 -10.17 2.97 -8.15
CA VAL A 279 -9.83 2.03 -7.08
C VAL A 279 -10.89 2.13 -6.00
N ALA A 280 -11.40 1.01 -5.55
CA ALA A 280 -12.43 0.98 -4.52
C ALA A 280 -12.16 -0.10 -3.47
N PHE A 281 -12.76 0.12 -2.32
CA PHE A 281 -12.72 -0.78 -1.16
C PHE A 281 -14.14 -1.17 -0.80
N THR A 282 -14.37 -2.42 -0.44
CA THR A 282 -15.69 -2.86 -0.03
C THR A 282 -16.14 -2.25 1.30
N ARG A 283 -15.19 -1.77 2.12
CA ARG A 283 -15.39 -0.99 3.35
C ARG A 283 -14.34 0.10 3.47
N ASN A 284 -14.57 1.11 4.30
CA ASN A 284 -13.58 2.16 4.54
C ASN A 284 -12.31 1.58 5.20
N PRO A 285 -11.13 1.66 4.55
CA PRO A 285 -9.90 1.05 5.06
C PRO A 285 -9.28 1.81 6.24
N ALA A 286 -9.70 3.05 6.50
CA ALA A 286 -9.21 3.85 7.61
C ALA A 286 -10.08 3.68 8.87
N SER A 287 -11.41 3.75 8.74
CA SER A 287 -12.36 3.69 9.86
C SER A 287 -13.00 2.31 10.07
N GLY A 288 -12.99 1.45 9.05
CA GLY A 288 -13.68 0.16 9.04
C GLY A 288 -15.18 0.24 8.80
N GLU A 289 -15.71 1.41 8.48
CA GLU A 289 -17.15 1.58 8.19
C GLU A 289 -17.60 0.78 6.99
N ASN A 290 -18.78 0.18 7.09
CA ASN A 290 -19.39 -0.58 6.01
C ASN A 290 -19.99 0.36 4.96
N GLU A 291 -19.13 1.17 4.35
CA GLU A 291 -19.46 2.06 3.24
C GLU A 291 -18.65 1.72 2.00
N PHE A 292 -19.20 1.95 0.82
CA PHE A 292 -18.47 1.81 -0.43
C PHE A 292 -17.51 2.98 -0.58
N TYR A 293 -16.22 2.70 -0.44
CA TYR A 293 -15.18 3.71 -0.34
C TYR A 293 -14.19 3.58 -1.49
N GLY A 294 -13.75 4.70 -2.04
CA GLY A 294 -12.79 4.69 -3.14
C GLY A 294 -12.83 5.95 -3.97
N GLU A 295 -12.10 5.93 -5.07
CA GLU A 295 -11.87 7.08 -5.93
C GLU A 295 -11.90 6.66 -7.39
N PHE A 296 -12.30 7.59 -8.26
CA PHE A 296 -12.28 7.40 -9.70
C PHE A 296 -11.90 8.69 -10.44
N LEU A 297 -11.40 8.51 -11.65
CA LEU A 297 -11.17 9.59 -12.62
C LEU A 297 -11.89 9.27 -13.92
N MET A 298 -12.62 10.25 -14.44
CA MET A 298 -13.17 10.18 -15.79
C MET A 298 -12.08 10.44 -16.82
N ASN A 299 -12.19 9.79 -17.98
CA ASN A 299 -11.26 9.90 -19.09
C ASN A 299 -9.80 9.75 -18.65
N ALA A 300 -9.49 8.62 -17.96
CA ALA A 300 -8.20 8.35 -17.33
C ALA A 300 -7.85 6.87 -17.40
N GLN A 301 -6.56 6.54 -17.52
CA GLN A 301 -6.05 5.18 -17.30
C GLN A 301 -5.87 4.91 -15.80
N GLY A 302 -5.75 3.64 -15.42
CA GLY A 302 -5.64 3.25 -14.00
C GLY A 302 -4.43 3.87 -13.29
N GLU A 303 -3.32 4.07 -13.98
CA GLU A 303 -2.13 4.72 -13.43
C GLU A 303 -2.37 6.18 -13.03
N ASP A 304 -3.22 6.91 -13.77
CA ASP A 304 -3.54 8.32 -13.50
C ASP A 304 -4.26 8.49 -12.14
N VAL A 305 -5.01 7.46 -11.70
CA VAL A 305 -5.72 7.47 -10.41
C VAL A 305 -4.75 7.42 -9.22
N VAL A 306 -3.66 6.66 -9.35
CA VAL A 306 -2.70 6.42 -8.26
C VAL A 306 -1.47 7.32 -8.32
N ALA A 307 -1.16 7.89 -9.49
CA ALA A 307 -0.01 8.77 -9.70
C ALA A 307 -0.15 10.13 -9.00
N GLY A 308 -1.38 10.59 -8.74
CA GLY A 308 -1.63 11.86 -8.04
C GLY A 308 -1.57 13.11 -8.93
N VAL A 309 -1.35 12.96 -10.24
CA VAL A 309 -1.28 14.08 -11.20
C VAL A 309 -2.61 14.83 -11.29
N ARG A 310 -3.74 14.10 -11.16
CA ARG A 310 -5.10 14.65 -11.12
C ARG A 310 -5.76 14.27 -9.80
N THR A 311 -6.60 15.14 -9.24
CA THR A 311 -7.38 14.85 -8.02
C THR A 311 -8.58 13.96 -8.38
N PRO A 312 -8.62 12.71 -7.88
CA PRO A 312 -9.76 11.82 -8.16
C PRO A 312 -11.01 12.27 -7.39
N ALA A 313 -12.18 11.94 -7.95
CA ALA A 313 -13.46 12.11 -7.27
C ALA A 313 -13.78 10.88 -6.39
N PRO A 314 -14.51 11.06 -5.28
CA PRO A 314 -15.01 9.93 -4.49
C PRO A 314 -15.91 9.02 -5.32
N VAL A 315 -15.73 7.69 -5.18
CA VAL A 315 -16.52 6.70 -5.96
C VAL A 315 -18.04 6.86 -5.80
N ALA A 316 -18.51 7.40 -4.67
CA ALA A 316 -19.91 7.71 -4.46
C ALA A 316 -20.48 8.70 -5.49
N ALA A 317 -19.67 9.65 -5.98
CA ALA A 317 -20.08 10.61 -7.00
C ALA A 317 -20.35 9.96 -8.37
N LEU A 318 -19.86 8.73 -8.59
CA LEU A 318 -20.15 7.98 -9.81
C LEU A 318 -21.64 7.64 -9.96
N HIS A 319 -22.39 7.60 -8.84
CA HIS A 319 -23.84 7.43 -8.86
C HIS A 319 -24.54 8.50 -9.70
N ASP A 320 -24.09 9.74 -9.64
CA ASP A 320 -24.69 10.85 -10.37
C ASP A 320 -24.20 10.93 -11.82
N VAL A 321 -22.94 10.51 -12.07
CA VAL A 321 -22.31 10.58 -13.39
C VAL A 321 -22.67 9.37 -14.26
N MET A 322 -22.60 8.17 -13.70
CA MET A 322 -22.88 6.89 -14.39
C MET A 322 -23.62 5.90 -13.45
N PRO A 323 -24.95 6.08 -13.21
CA PRO A 323 -25.70 5.24 -12.27
C PRO A 323 -25.62 3.74 -12.55
N ALA A 324 -25.60 3.33 -13.83
CA ALA A 324 -25.52 1.92 -14.21
C ALA A 324 -24.16 1.30 -13.82
N ALA A 325 -23.07 2.00 -14.05
CA ALA A 325 -21.72 1.56 -13.65
C ALA A 325 -21.60 1.52 -12.12
N PHE A 326 -22.11 2.52 -11.41
CA PHE A 326 -22.14 2.53 -9.95
C PHE A 326 -22.90 1.31 -9.39
N ASN A 327 -24.09 1.01 -9.91
CA ASN A 327 -24.88 -0.15 -9.47
C ASN A 327 -24.17 -1.48 -9.74
N GLU A 328 -23.46 -1.59 -10.86
CA GLU A 328 -22.64 -2.78 -11.16
C GLU A 328 -21.45 -2.90 -10.18
N LEU A 329 -20.78 -1.79 -9.83
CA LEU A 329 -19.72 -1.79 -8.80
C LEU A 329 -20.27 -2.16 -7.43
N MET A 330 -21.48 -1.73 -7.07
CA MET A 330 -22.14 -2.15 -5.82
C MET A 330 -22.41 -3.65 -5.81
N ARG A 331 -22.89 -4.21 -6.92
CA ARG A 331 -23.06 -5.67 -7.08
C ARG A 331 -21.73 -6.42 -6.94
N ILE A 332 -20.68 -5.92 -7.60
CA ILE A 332 -19.31 -6.49 -7.52
C ILE A 332 -18.80 -6.45 -6.08
N ARG A 333 -18.98 -5.33 -5.37
CA ARG A 333 -18.63 -5.17 -3.95
C ARG A 333 -19.22 -6.29 -3.09
N GLU A 334 -20.53 -6.56 -3.24
CA GLU A 334 -21.22 -7.62 -2.49
C GLU A 334 -20.69 -9.01 -2.85
N VAL A 335 -20.50 -9.30 -4.15
CA VAL A 335 -19.97 -10.58 -4.62
C VAL A 335 -18.57 -10.82 -4.05
N LEU A 336 -17.69 -9.82 -4.10
CA LEU A 336 -16.32 -9.93 -3.59
C LEU A 336 -16.30 -10.19 -2.08
N GLU A 337 -17.02 -9.39 -1.28
CA GLU A 337 -17.00 -9.52 0.17
C GLU A 337 -17.62 -10.85 0.64
N ASN A 338 -18.72 -11.27 0.02
CA ASN A 338 -19.36 -12.56 0.30
C ASN A 338 -18.51 -13.76 -0.12
N HIS A 339 -17.75 -13.66 -1.22
CA HIS A 339 -16.91 -14.75 -1.70
C HIS A 339 -15.62 -14.89 -0.90
N PHE A 340 -14.90 -13.77 -0.69
CA PHE A 340 -13.62 -13.78 0.02
C PHE A 340 -13.79 -13.74 1.55
N HIS A 341 -15.00 -13.47 2.04
CA HIS A 341 -15.31 -13.28 3.46
C HIS A 341 -14.39 -12.29 4.17
N ASP A 342 -13.86 -11.30 3.44
CA ASP A 342 -12.98 -10.25 3.93
C ASP A 342 -13.14 -8.98 3.11
N MET A 343 -12.79 -7.83 3.72
CA MET A 343 -12.74 -6.56 3.01
C MET A 343 -11.79 -6.65 1.81
N GLN A 344 -12.28 -6.27 0.65
CA GLN A 344 -11.52 -6.28 -0.59
C GLN A 344 -11.18 -4.86 -1.03
N ASP A 345 -10.00 -4.72 -1.61
CA ASP A 345 -9.49 -3.60 -2.38
C ASP A 345 -9.48 -4.06 -3.84
N PHE A 346 -10.06 -3.30 -4.75
CA PHE A 346 -10.14 -3.69 -6.15
C PHE A 346 -9.96 -2.51 -7.11
N GLU A 347 -9.31 -2.81 -8.23
CA GLU A 347 -9.10 -1.88 -9.33
C GLU A 347 -10.13 -2.17 -10.43
N PHE A 348 -10.73 -1.11 -10.96
CA PHE A 348 -11.71 -1.22 -12.04
C PHE A 348 -11.46 -0.19 -13.15
N THR A 349 -11.89 -0.53 -14.34
CA THR A 349 -11.97 0.41 -15.47
C THR A 349 -13.36 0.35 -16.06
N ILE A 350 -13.90 1.51 -16.39
CA ILE A 350 -15.14 1.67 -17.14
C ILE A 350 -14.73 2.05 -18.54
N GLN A 351 -15.03 1.21 -19.52
CA GLN A 351 -14.85 1.52 -20.92
C GLN A 351 -16.21 1.57 -21.61
N ASP A 352 -16.55 2.71 -22.18
CA ASP A 352 -17.81 2.91 -22.90
C ASP A 352 -19.01 2.40 -22.07
N ARG A 353 -19.11 2.85 -20.81
CA ARG A 353 -20.10 2.50 -19.77
C ARG A 353 -20.05 1.07 -19.26
N THR A 354 -19.15 0.22 -19.75
CA THR A 354 -18.99 -1.17 -19.30
C THR A 354 -17.90 -1.28 -18.24
N VAL A 355 -18.23 -1.88 -17.09
CA VAL A 355 -17.30 -2.08 -15.98
C VAL A 355 -16.44 -3.32 -16.21
N TYR A 356 -15.15 -3.20 -15.96
CA TYR A 356 -14.19 -4.30 -15.96
C TYR A 356 -13.37 -4.32 -14.67
N MET A 357 -13.12 -5.53 -14.16
CA MET A 357 -12.31 -5.76 -12.98
C MET A 357 -10.87 -6.07 -13.38
N LEU A 358 -9.92 -5.28 -12.90
CA LEU A 358 -8.51 -5.44 -13.24
C LEU A 358 -7.72 -6.20 -12.17
N GLN A 359 -8.12 -6.10 -10.91
CA GLN A 359 -7.46 -6.72 -9.78
C GLN A 359 -8.38 -6.71 -8.56
N THR A 360 -8.25 -7.71 -7.69
CA THR A 360 -8.72 -7.65 -6.30
C THR A 360 -7.66 -8.21 -5.37
N ARG A 361 -7.68 -7.74 -4.12
CA ARG A 361 -6.82 -8.21 -3.03
C ARG A 361 -7.49 -7.95 -1.70
N ASN A 362 -7.02 -8.63 -0.65
CA ASN A 362 -7.43 -8.28 0.70
C ASN A 362 -6.99 -6.84 1.00
N GLY A 363 -7.93 -6.00 1.37
CA GLY A 363 -7.70 -4.57 1.57
C GLY A 363 -6.72 -4.31 2.72
N LYS A 364 -5.66 -3.54 2.44
CA LYS A 364 -4.79 -3.00 3.48
C LYS A 364 -5.58 -2.01 4.30
N ARG A 365 -5.55 -2.17 5.62
CA ARG A 365 -6.38 -1.42 6.55
C ARG A 365 -5.63 -1.09 7.83
N THR A 366 -6.09 -0.08 8.52
CA THR A 366 -5.55 0.33 9.82
C THR A 366 -5.96 -0.66 10.93
N GLY A 367 -5.28 -0.64 12.06
CA GLY A 367 -5.67 -1.44 13.22
C GLY A 367 -7.11 -1.15 13.66
N VAL A 368 -7.52 0.13 13.72
CA VAL A 368 -8.89 0.52 14.06
C VAL A 368 -9.91 -0.10 13.11
N ALA A 369 -9.66 0.00 11.80
CA ALA A 369 -10.52 -0.61 10.78
C ALA A 369 -10.53 -2.14 10.88
N ALA A 370 -9.39 -2.77 11.13
CA ALA A 370 -9.29 -4.23 11.25
C ALA A 370 -10.16 -4.77 12.39
N PHE A 371 -10.10 -4.14 13.57
CA PHE A 371 -10.93 -4.52 14.72
C PHE A 371 -12.43 -4.34 14.45
N ARG A 372 -12.81 -3.20 13.87
CA ARG A 372 -14.21 -2.91 13.53
C ARG A 372 -14.75 -3.89 12.50
N ILE A 373 -14.03 -4.09 11.39
CA ILE A 373 -14.43 -5.00 10.30
C ILE A 373 -14.57 -6.43 10.83
N ALA A 374 -13.61 -6.91 11.62
CA ALA A 374 -13.66 -8.25 12.19
C ALA A 374 -14.90 -8.46 13.08
N CYS A 375 -15.19 -7.50 13.96
CA CYS A 375 -16.36 -7.55 14.84
C CYS A 375 -17.68 -7.51 14.03
N GLU A 376 -17.82 -6.59 13.08
CA GLU A 376 -19.01 -6.44 12.26
C GLU A 376 -19.23 -7.65 11.33
N MET A 377 -18.18 -8.25 10.75
CA MET A 377 -18.33 -9.47 9.95
C MET A 377 -18.78 -10.68 10.76
N VAL A 378 -18.40 -10.78 12.04
CA VAL A 378 -18.94 -11.80 12.94
C VAL A 378 -20.43 -11.54 13.23
N GLU A 379 -20.81 -10.29 13.51
CA GLU A 379 -22.21 -9.89 13.71
C GLU A 379 -23.10 -10.19 12.48
N GLN A 380 -22.54 -10.02 11.28
CA GLN A 380 -23.19 -10.32 10.01
C GLN A 380 -23.21 -11.82 9.65
N GLY A 381 -22.52 -12.66 10.41
CA GLY A 381 -22.41 -14.09 10.14
C GLY A 381 -21.52 -14.46 8.94
N LEU A 382 -20.72 -13.52 8.43
CA LEU A 382 -19.78 -13.75 7.33
C LEU A 382 -18.57 -14.58 7.74
N ILE A 383 -18.12 -14.42 8.98
CA ILE A 383 -17.00 -15.17 9.58
C ILE A 383 -17.35 -15.60 11.00
N ASP A 384 -16.66 -16.62 11.50
CA ASP A 384 -16.70 -16.97 12.91
C ASP A 384 -15.71 -16.11 13.73
N TRP A 385 -15.94 -16.03 15.03
CA TRP A 385 -15.11 -15.25 15.94
C TRP A 385 -13.64 -15.73 16.01
N LYS A 386 -13.38 -17.03 15.78
CA LYS A 386 -12.01 -17.58 15.74
C LYS A 386 -11.26 -17.08 14.51
N THR A 387 -11.96 -16.95 13.40
CA THR A 387 -11.43 -16.35 12.18
C THR A 387 -11.16 -14.85 12.38
N ALA A 388 -12.05 -14.14 13.08
CA ALA A 388 -11.84 -12.73 13.45
C ALA A 388 -10.54 -12.54 14.25
N VAL A 389 -10.33 -13.34 15.30
CA VAL A 389 -9.09 -13.29 16.12
C VAL A 389 -7.85 -13.58 15.27
N ARG A 390 -7.88 -14.60 14.41
CA ARG A 390 -6.72 -14.96 13.55
C ARG A 390 -6.36 -13.92 12.49
N ARG A 391 -7.30 -13.06 12.11
CA ARG A 391 -7.09 -12.04 11.07
C ARG A 391 -6.42 -10.78 11.57
N ILE A 392 -6.36 -10.56 12.87
CA ILE A 392 -5.76 -9.36 13.44
C ILE A 392 -4.35 -9.69 13.94
N PRO A 393 -3.30 -9.23 13.24
CA PRO A 393 -1.93 -9.35 13.71
C PRO A 393 -1.73 -8.58 15.02
N ALA A 394 -0.86 -9.08 15.89
CA ALA A 394 -0.64 -8.50 17.23
C ALA A 394 -0.11 -7.03 17.16
N ASP A 395 0.68 -6.70 16.15
CA ASP A 395 1.18 -5.35 15.90
C ASP A 395 0.08 -4.31 15.61
N GLN A 396 -1.08 -4.75 15.10
CA GLN A 396 -2.23 -3.86 14.93
C GLN A 396 -2.89 -3.45 16.25
N VAL A 397 -2.67 -4.21 17.34
CA VAL A 397 -3.12 -3.81 18.68
C VAL A 397 -2.38 -2.55 19.13
N ASP A 398 -1.08 -2.46 18.86
CA ASP A 398 -0.27 -1.30 19.22
C ASP A 398 -0.78 -0.02 18.55
N GLN A 399 -1.33 -0.12 17.33
CA GLN A 399 -1.92 1.03 16.63
C GLN A 399 -3.14 1.61 17.35
N LEU A 400 -3.90 0.78 18.09
CA LEU A 400 -5.04 1.27 18.88
C LEU A 400 -4.61 2.00 20.15
N LEU A 401 -3.36 1.84 20.56
CA LEU A 401 -2.79 2.49 21.75
C LEU A 401 -2.06 3.81 21.41
N THR A 402 -1.96 4.17 20.12
CA THR A 402 -1.31 5.41 19.68
C THR A 402 -2.06 6.64 20.20
N PRO A 403 -1.34 7.70 20.59
CA PRO A 403 -1.96 8.94 21.04
C PRO A 403 -2.86 9.58 19.97
N ILE A 404 -3.86 10.31 20.41
CA ILE A 404 -4.71 11.21 19.62
C ILE A 404 -4.43 12.65 20.05
N PHE A 405 -4.86 13.64 19.27
CA PHE A 405 -4.74 15.02 19.73
C PHE A 405 -5.69 15.33 20.89
N ASP A 406 -5.21 16.16 21.81
CA ASP A 406 -6.03 16.68 22.90
C ASP A 406 -7.13 17.59 22.34
N ARG A 407 -8.37 17.40 22.82
CA ARG A 407 -9.54 18.13 22.31
C ARG A 407 -9.48 19.64 22.55
N GLU A 408 -8.91 20.07 23.67
CA GLU A 408 -8.77 21.50 23.98
C GLU A 408 -7.59 22.11 23.21
N ALA A 409 -6.49 21.36 23.04
CA ALA A 409 -5.36 21.78 22.22
C ALA A 409 -5.75 21.99 20.75
N ILE A 410 -6.59 21.11 20.18
CA ILE A 410 -7.12 21.27 18.80
C ILE A 410 -7.93 22.56 18.66
N LYS A 411 -8.79 22.92 19.63
CA LYS A 411 -9.59 24.15 19.57
C LYS A 411 -8.74 25.41 19.52
N GLN A 412 -7.55 25.38 20.09
CA GLN A 412 -6.61 26.52 20.14
C GLN A 412 -5.61 26.47 18.96
N ALA A 413 -5.45 25.30 18.31
CA ALA A 413 -4.53 25.12 17.21
C ALA A 413 -5.03 25.84 15.95
N LYS A 414 -4.10 26.47 15.22
CA LYS A 414 -4.42 27.05 13.93
C LYS A 414 -4.47 25.94 12.88
N MET A 415 -5.68 25.62 12.42
CA MET A 415 -5.88 24.76 11.26
C MET A 415 -5.34 25.46 10.01
N LEU A 416 -4.55 24.74 9.23
CA LEU A 416 -3.94 25.22 7.99
C LEU A 416 -4.73 24.77 6.76
N THR A 417 -5.03 23.49 6.68
CA THR A 417 -5.76 22.87 5.55
C THR A 417 -6.33 21.54 5.96
N ARG A 418 -7.06 20.92 5.03
CA ARG A 418 -7.61 19.57 5.15
C ARG A 418 -7.27 18.75 3.92
N GLY A 419 -6.70 17.56 4.14
CA GLY A 419 -6.53 16.52 3.15
C GLY A 419 -7.44 15.32 3.42
N LEU A 420 -7.11 14.19 2.81
CA LEU A 420 -7.81 12.92 2.96
C LEU A 420 -7.23 12.12 4.12
N PRO A 421 -8.05 11.59 5.05
CA PRO A 421 -7.60 10.75 6.14
C PRO A 421 -7.11 9.39 5.59
N ALA A 422 -5.82 9.12 5.72
CA ALA A 422 -5.20 7.94 5.13
C ALA A 422 -4.56 6.98 6.14
N GLY A 423 -4.10 7.48 7.27
CA GLY A 423 -3.59 6.69 8.38
C GLY A 423 -3.92 7.36 9.71
N PRO A 424 -4.80 6.78 10.57
CA PRO A 424 -5.34 7.44 11.76
C PRO A 424 -4.28 7.68 12.84
N GLY A 425 -4.57 8.65 13.69
CA GLY A 425 -3.75 9.07 14.83
C GLY A 425 -3.28 10.52 14.72
N ALA A 426 -2.56 10.95 15.74
CA ALA A 426 -1.96 12.28 15.83
C ALA A 426 -0.44 12.19 15.66
N ALA A 427 0.11 12.95 14.73
CA ALA A 427 1.55 13.08 14.57
C ALA A 427 1.98 14.55 14.59
N THR A 428 3.02 14.82 15.35
CA THR A 428 3.68 16.12 15.42
C THR A 428 5.17 15.93 15.22
N GLY A 429 5.75 16.68 14.31
CA GLY A 429 7.18 16.59 14.00
C GLY A 429 7.71 17.80 13.25
N ARG A 430 9.02 17.79 13.03
CA ARG A 430 9.69 18.75 12.17
C ARG A 430 9.51 18.35 10.71
N ILE A 431 9.24 19.32 9.86
CA ILE A 431 9.03 19.15 8.41
C ILE A 431 10.34 18.74 7.75
N TYR A 432 10.33 17.66 6.97
CA TYR A 432 11.40 17.30 6.05
C TYR A 432 10.81 16.98 4.68
N LEU A 433 11.43 17.53 3.62
CA LEU A 433 10.95 17.42 2.24
C LEU A 433 11.66 16.35 1.43
N ASN A 434 12.64 15.68 2.02
CA ASN A 434 13.47 14.65 1.39
C ASN A 434 13.60 13.45 2.33
N ALA A 435 13.52 12.24 1.77
CA ALA A 435 13.52 11.00 2.54
C ALA A 435 14.83 10.77 3.30
N GLU A 436 15.98 11.07 2.67
CA GLU A 436 17.30 10.85 3.27
C GLU A 436 17.51 11.79 4.47
N ARG A 437 17.19 13.08 4.33
CA ARG A 437 17.29 14.06 5.44
C ARG A 437 16.29 13.74 6.55
N CYS A 438 15.11 13.21 6.20
CA CYS A 438 14.14 12.74 7.18
C CYS A 438 14.71 11.59 8.02
N VAL A 439 15.38 10.64 7.40
CA VAL A 439 16.06 9.51 8.09
C VAL A 439 17.19 10.04 8.97
N GLU A 440 18.05 10.91 8.46
CA GLU A 440 19.18 11.47 9.19
C GLU A 440 18.71 12.22 10.46
N ALA A 441 17.67 13.03 10.36
CA ALA A 441 17.10 13.75 11.49
C ALA A 441 16.46 12.80 12.52
N ALA A 442 15.75 11.76 12.06
CA ALA A 442 15.17 10.75 12.94
C ALA A 442 16.26 9.95 13.68
N ASP A 443 17.34 9.58 13.01
CA ASP A 443 18.50 8.89 13.62
C ASP A 443 19.19 9.77 14.68
N ASN A 444 19.14 11.09 14.53
CA ASN A 444 19.58 12.07 15.53
C ASN A 444 18.58 12.28 16.68
N GLY A 445 17.46 11.55 16.69
CA GLY A 445 16.43 11.58 17.75
C GLY A 445 15.37 12.65 17.58
N GLU A 446 15.27 13.30 16.42
CA GLU A 446 14.21 14.25 16.13
C GLU A 446 12.90 13.52 15.77
N LYS A 447 11.76 14.10 16.18
CA LYS A 447 10.46 13.71 15.66
C LYS A 447 10.23 14.42 14.34
N VAL A 448 10.03 13.65 13.27
CA VAL A 448 10.00 14.19 11.91
C VAL A 448 8.68 13.89 11.21
N LEU A 449 8.23 14.81 10.37
CA LEU A 449 7.14 14.64 9.40
C LEU A 449 7.74 14.66 7.99
N LEU A 450 7.45 13.64 7.21
CA LEU A 450 7.78 13.64 5.79
C LEU A 450 6.68 14.36 5.02
N VAL A 451 7.02 15.51 4.43
CA VAL A 451 6.10 16.34 3.65
C VAL A 451 6.55 16.33 2.18
N ARG A 452 5.69 15.85 1.30
CA ARG A 452 6.01 15.69 -0.12
C ARG A 452 4.89 16.25 -1.00
N LEU A 453 5.19 16.56 -2.25
CA LEU A 453 4.15 16.78 -3.26
C LEU A 453 3.33 15.50 -3.43
N GLU A 454 4.03 14.40 -3.64
CA GLU A 454 3.55 13.00 -3.63
C GLU A 454 4.70 12.10 -3.19
N THR A 455 4.42 10.88 -2.73
CA THR A 455 5.48 9.92 -2.40
C THR A 455 5.65 8.90 -3.51
N SER A 456 6.90 8.53 -3.72
CA SER A 456 7.31 7.43 -4.59
C SER A 456 7.84 6.24 -3.78
N PRO A 457 8.04 5.07 -4.39
CA PRO A 457 8.65 3.91 -3.71
C PRO A 457 10.04 4.18 -3.13
N GLU A 458 10.78 5.12 -3.69
CA GLU A 458 12.11 5.56 -3.22
C GLU A 458 12.03 6.27 -1.84
N ASP A 459 10.89 6.90 -1.53
CA ASP A 459 10.66 7.58 -0.24
C ASP A 459 10.43 6.60 0.94
N LEU A 460 10.37 5.29 0.70
CA LEU A 460 10.01 4.29 1.70
C LEU A 460 10.81 4.39 3.00
N ARG A 461 12.12 4.65 2.92
CA ARG A 461 12.96 4.80 4.12
C ARG A 461 12.57 6.01 4.96
N GLY A 462 12.30 7.15 4.31
CA GLY A 462 11.80 8.37 4.97
C GLY A 462 10.43 8.16 5.60
N MET A 463 9.53 7.46 4.90
CA MET A 463 8.21 7.10 5.43
C MET A 463 8.28 6.19 6.67
N ILE A 464 9.26 5.29 6.72
CA ILE A 464 9.51 4.42 7.89
C ILE A 464 9.99 5.26 9.09
N ALA A 465 10.91 6.18 8.87
CA ALA A 465 11.52 7.01 9.90
C ALA A 465 10.55 8.08 10.47
N ALA A 466 9.63 8.59 9.63
CA ALA A 466 8.72 9.66 10.02
C ALA A 466 7.68 9.23 11.06
N GLU A 467 7.29 10.16 11.96
CA GLU A 467 6.13 10.02 12.84
C GLU A 467 4.82 10.08 12.03
N GLY A 468 4.81 10.87 10.95
CA GLY A 468 3.67 11.00 10.05
C GLY A 468 4.06 11.48 8.67
N ILE A 469 3.13 11.30 7.73
CA ILE A 469 3.31 11.58 6.30
C ILE A 469 2.22 12.53 5.84
N LEU A 470 2.63 13.62 5.18
CA LEU A 470 1.73 14.59 4.56
C LEU A 470 2.05 14.70 3.08
N THR A 471 1.05 14.54 2.21
CA THR A 471 1.23 14.78 0.78
C THR A 471 0.24 15.81 0.24
N ALA A 472 0.73 16.70 -0.61
CA ALA A 472 -0.09 17.69 -1.29
C ALA A 472 -1.02 17.05 -2.33
N ARG A 473 -0.55 16.01 -3.01
CA ARG A 473 -1.28 15.26 -4.03
C ARG A 473 -1.48 13.81 -3.61
N GLY A 474 -2.31 13.11 -4.37
CA GLY A 474 -2.61 11.69 -4.18
C GLY A 474 -3.87 11.44 -3.38
N GLY A 475 -4.57 10.38 -3.77
CA GLY A 475 -5.81 9.96 -3.14
C GLY A 475 -5.61 8.93 -2.02
N VAL A 476 -6.72 8.39 -1.52
CA VAL A 476 -6.71 7.33 -0.49
C VAL A 476 -6.16 5.99 -0.99
N SER A 477 -5.99 5.84 -2.28
CA SER A 477 -5.35 4.71 -2.95
C SER A 477 -3.91 4.97 -3.37
N SER A 478 -3.37 6.17 -3.12
CA SER A 478 -2.00 6.53 -3.46
C SER A 478 -0.95 5.68 -2.74
N HIS A 479 0.28 5.70 -3.24
CA HIS A 479 1.41 5.02 -2.60
C HIS A 479 1.57 5.45 -1.13
N ALA A 480 1.49 6.75 -0.83
CA ALA A 480 1.56 7.27 0.54
C ALA A 480 0.50 6.62 1.45
N ALA A 481 -0.76 6.61 1.01
CA ALA A 481 -1.88 6.08 1.77
C ALA A 481 -1.77 4.57 2.01
N LEU A 482 -1.44 3.80 0.97
CA LEU A 482 -1.33 2.34 1.06
C LEU A 482 -0.20 1.91 1.99
N VAL A 483 0.98 2.51 1.83
CA VAL A 483 2.17 2.19 2.62
C VAL A 483 2.01 2.66 4.06
N ALA A 484 1.46 3.86 4.29
CA ALA A 484 1.19 4.37 5.64
C ALA A 484 0.23 3.45 6.41
N ARG A 485 -0.88 3.04 5.79
CA ARG A 485 -1.83 2.08 6.41
C ARG A 485 -1.19 0.75 6.75
N GLN A 486 -0.36 0.23 5.84
CA GLN A 486 0.35 -1.02 6.09
C GLN A 486 1.35 -0.92 7.25
N MET A 487 1.96 0.25 7.44
CA MET A 487 2.93 0.50 8.52
C MET A 487 2.28 1.01 9.81
N GLY A 488 0.98 1.29 9.82
CA GLY A 488 0.31 1.94 10.95
C GLY A 488 0.78 3.38 11.21
N LYS A 489 1.28 4.07 10.19
CA LYS A 489 1.76 5.45 10.30
C LYS A 489 0.62 6.45 10.10
N VAL A 490 0.68 7.56 10.83
CA VAL A 490 -0.23 8.68 10.65
C VAL A 490 -0.02 9.26 9.24
N CYS A 491 -1.11 9.46 8.50
CA CYS A 491 -1.00 9.94 7.13
C CYS A 491 -2.19 10.81 6.72
N VAL A 492 -1.88 11.94 6.10
CA VAL A 492 -2.82 12.83 5.42
C VAL A 492 -2.36 12.96 3.97
N CYS A 493 -3.22 12.60 3.01
CA CYS A 493 -2.94 12.68 1.58
C CYS A 493 -3.81 13.74 0.89
N GLY A 494 -3.37 14.21 -0.29
CA GLY A 494 -4.19 15.08 -1.13
C GLY A 494 -4.60 16.39 -0.45
N ALA A 495 -3.71 16.97 0.34
CA ALA A 495 -3.87 18.31 0.91
C ALA A 495 -3.43 19.34 -0.14
N ASP A 496 -4.27 19.58 -1.14
CA ASP A 496 -3.98 20.33 -2.37
C ASP A 496 -3.59 21.81 -2.17
N GLU A 497 -3.94 22.39 -1.00
CA GLU A 497 -3.48 23.71 -0.60
C GLU A 497 -2.01 23.74 -0.12
N VAL A 498 -1.36 22.58 0.04
CA VAL A 498 0.04 22.47 0.44
C VAL A 498 0.94 22.65 -0.78
N ILE A 499 1.70 23.73 -0.78
CA ILE A 499 2.68 24.03 -1.83
C ILE A 499 4.07 23.68 -1.29
N VAL A 500 4.73 22.72 -1.93
CA VAL A 500 6.08 22.26 -1.56
C VAL A 500 7.10 22.86 -2.53
N ASP A 501 8.02 23.65 -2.02
CA ASP A 501 9.16 24.20 -2.76
C ASP A 501 10.45 23.50 -2.31
N TYR A 502 10.89 22.57 -3.16
CA TYR A 502 12.10 21.78 -2.90
C TYR A 502 13.39 22.61 -2.97
N ASN A 503 13.42 23.63 -3.84
CA ASN A 503 14.60 24.48 -4.06
C ASN A 503 14.86 25.37 -2.84
N ASN A 504 13.82 26.02 -2.35
CA ASN A 504 13.90 26.89 -1.17
C ASN A 504 13.70 26.12 0.15
N ARG A 505 13.37 24.84 0.08
CA ARG A 505 13.08 23.96 1.25
C ARG A 505 11.98 24.53 2.13
N THR A 506 10.87 24.95 1.52
CA THR A 506 9.74 25.53 2.23
C THR A 506 8.44 24.85 1.89
N VAL A 507 7.49 24.92 2.82
CA VAL A 507 6.10 24.49 2.67
C VAL A 507 5.21 25.69 2.90
N THR A 508 4.38 26.05 1.93
CA THR A 508 3.39 27.11 2.09
C THR A 508 2.00 26.51 2.14
N VAL A 509 1.24 26.79 3.19
CA VAL A 509 -0.13 26.29 3.40
C VAL A 509 -0.90 27.21 4.36
N GLY A 510 -2.19 27.41 4.12
CA GLY A 510 -3.05 28.27 4.95
C GLY A 510 -2.56 29.69 5.09
N GLY A 511 -1.88 30.23 4.06
CA GLY A 511 -1.28 31.57 4.05
C GLY A 511 -0.03 31.73 4.92
N MET A 512 0.58 30.62 5.36
CA MET A 512 1.82 30.60 6.14
C MET A 512 2.90 29.83 5.39
N THR A 513 4.15 30.27 5.52
CA THR A 513 5.33 29.55 4.98
C THR A 513 6.14 28.98 6.14
N PHE A 514 6.47 27.71 6.05
CA PHE A 514 7.28 26.95 7.00
C PHE A 514 8.59 26.55 6.32
N ASN A 515 9.69 26.65 7.03
CA ASN A 515 10.96 26.11 6.57
C ASN A 515 11.11 24.63 6.95
N GLU A 516 11.94 23.92 6.23
CA GLU A 516 12.38 22.59 6.66
C GLU A 516 12.98 22.69 8.08
N GLY A 517 12.53 21.83 8.99
CA GLY A 517 12.87 21.88 10.41
C GLY A 517 11.85 22.59 11.32
N ASP A 518 10.89 23.34 10.77
CA ASP A 518 9.77 23.90 11.54
C ASP A 518 8.78 22.80 11.94
N TYR A 519 8.01 23.04 13.02
CA TYR A 519 7.01 22.09 13.50
C TYR A 519 5.68 22.21 12.78
N MET A 520 5.12 21.05 12.47
CA MET A 520 3.75 20.90 11.98
C MET A 520 3.09 19.69 12.66
N SER A 521 1.76 19.69 12.73
CA SER A 521 0.97 18.59 13.31
C SER A 521 -0.08 18.14 12.32
N ILE A 522 -0.29 16.83 12.19
CA ILE A 522 -1.28 16.23 11.30
C ILE A 522 -2.18 15.25 12.04
N ASP A 523 -3.48 15.34 11.83
CA ASP A 523 -4.49 14.39 12.30
C ASP A 523 -4.90 13.47 11.15
N GLY A 524 -4.33 12.31 11.13
CA GLY A 524 -4.62 11.31 10.09
C GLY A 524 -6.00 10.66 10.23
N THR A 525 -6.74 10.90 11.31
CA THR A 525 -8.12 10.43 11.51
C THR A 525 -9.12 11.36 10.84
N SER A 526 -8.92 12.67 10.95
CA SER A 526 -9.81 13.69 10.39
C SER A 526 -9.30 14.29 9.07
N GLY A 527 -8.03 14.07 8.71
CA GLY A 527 -7.35 14.67 7.56
C GLY A 527 -6.91 16.12 7.80
N LEU A 528 -6.92 16.61 9.04
CA LEU A 528 -6.60 18.01 9.34
C LEU A 528 -5.11 18.23 9.56
N VAL A 529 -4.63 19.40 9.12
CA VAL A 529 -3.25 19.84 9.25
C VAL A 529 -3.21 21.12 10.08
N TYR A 530 -2.33 21.16 11.08
CA TYR A 530 -2.23 22.25 12.03
C TYR A 530 -0.82 22.86 12.04
N ALA A 531 -0.76 24.18 12.30
CA ALA A 531 0.48 24.90 12.48
C ALA A 531 1.13 24.55 13.82
N GLY A 532 2.46 24.32 13.79
CA GLY A 532 3.25 24.14 15.00
C GLY A 532 3.00 22.81 15.71
N LYS A 533 3.27 22.81 17.01
CA LYS A 533 3.17 21.63 17.88
C LYS A 533 1.83 21.61 18.61
N VAL A 534 1.00 20.62 18.31
CA VAL A 534 -0.27 20.37 19.00
C VAL A 534 -0.09 19.28 20.06
N GLU A 535 -0.63 19.50 21.26
CA GLU A 535 -0.56 18.50 22.33
C GLU A 535 -1.44 17.27 22.03
N THR A 536 -0.97 16.10 22.50
CA THR A 536 -1.65 14.82 22.33
C THR A 536 -2.20 14.29 23.64
N SER A 537 -3.32 13.57 23.55
CA SER A 537 -3.91 12.79 24.63
C SER A 537 -3.69 11.28 24.40
N PRO A 538 -3.76 10.47 25.46
CA PRO A 538 -3.76 9.02 25.31
C PRO A 538 -4.89 8.53 24.38
N SER A 539 -4.71 7.35 23.77
CA SER A 539 -5.75 6.71 22.95
C SER A 539 -7.04 6.48 23.75
N GLU A 540 -8.18 6.31 23.05
CA GLU A 540 -9.49 6.04 23.69
C GLU A 540 -9.44 4.81 24.60
N ILE A 541 -8.67 3.77 24.24
CA ILE A 541 -8.49 2.57 25.05
C ILE A 541 -7.79 2.92 26.38
N ILE A 542 -6.72 3.69 26.33
CA ILE A 542 -6.02 4.16 27.53
C ILE A 542 -6.92 5.07 28.38
N GLN A 543 -7.70 5.94 27.75
CA GLN A 543 -8.65 6.81 28.43
C GLN A 543 -9.72 6.02 29.17
N VAL A 544 -10.21 4.90 28.61
CA VAL A 544 -11.22 4.04 29.25
C VAL A 544 -10.58 3.16 30.34
N LEU A 545 -9.49 2.44 30.01
CA LEU A 545 -8.93 1.43 30.89
C LEU A 545 -8.10 2.02 32.05
N ILE A 546 -7.29 3.04 31.77
CA ILE A 546 -6.27 3.55 32.68
C ILE A 546 -6.65 4.90 33.28
N SER A 547 -6.85 5.92 32.42
CA SER A 547 -7.11 7.28 32.87
C SER A 547 -8.51 7.48 33.44
N LYS A 548 -9.47 6.60 33.09
CA LYS A 548 -10.88 6.67 33.50
C LYS A 548 -11.55 7.99 33.12
N THR A 549 -11.08 8.63 32.04
CA THR A 549 -11.58 9.91 31.52
C THR A 549 -12.67 9.75 30.46
N MET A 550 -12.86 8.54 29.94
CA MET A 550 -13.88 8.18 28.97
C MET A 550 -14.64 6.95 29.43
N LYS A 551 -15.95 6.90 29.16
CA LYS A 551 -16.76 5.71 29.48
C LYS A 551 -16.69 4.69 28.34
N PRO A 552 -16.82 3.37 28.65
CA PRO A 552 -16.81 2.31 27.63
C PRO A 552 -17.85 2.48 26.51
N GLU A 553 -19.04 2.96 26.87
CA GLU A 553 -20.14 3.19 25.93
C GLU A 553 -19.90 4.34 24.94
N ASP A 554 -19.00 5.27 25.27
CA ASP A 554 -18.69 6.44 24.46
C ASP A 554 -17.58 6.18 23.40
N SER A 555 -16.96 4.99 23.43
CA SER A 555 -15.89 4.61 22.50
C SER A 555 -16.20 3.31 21.75
N ARG A 556 -16.52 3.43 20.46
CA ARG A 556 -16.67 2.27 19.57
C ARG A 556 -15.36 1.49 19.40
N THR A 557 -14.24 2.20 19.36
CA THR A 557 -12.89 1.61 19.31
C THR A 557 -12.66 0.69 20.50
N TYR A 558 -12.97 1.16 21.71
CA TYR A 558 -12.84 0.35 22.90
C TYR A 558 -13.79 -0.85 22.90
N GLN A 559 -15.04 -0.66 22.49
CA GLN A 559 -16.01 -1.78 22.43
C GLN A 559 -15.56 -2.90 21.51
N ASN A 560 -15.02 -2.57 20.33
CA ASN A 560 -14.47 -3.55 19.40
C ASN A 560 -13.23 -4.23 19.98
N PHE A 561 -12.33 -3.46 20.59
CA PHE A 561 -11.16 -3.98 21.29
C PHE A 561 -11.57 -4.96 22.41
N ALA A 562 -12.46 -4.57 23.30
CA ALA A 562 -12.92 -5.38 24.42
C ALA A 562 -13.56 -6.69 23.94
N ARG A 563 -14.37 -6.64 22.87
CA ARG A 563 -15.00 -7.83 22.29
C ARG A 563 -13.96 -8.80 21.74
N LEU A 564 -12.98 -8.29 20.99
CA LEU A 564 -11.91 -9.14 20.45
C LEU A 564 -11.08 -9.75 21.57
N MET A 565 -10.72 -8.98 22.59
CA MET A 565 -9.97 -9.47 23.75
C MET A 565 -10.76 -10.56 24.50
N GLN A 566 -12.08 -10.41 24.63
CA GLN A 566 -12.93 -11.47 25.22
C GLN A 566 -12.84 -12.77 24.39
N TRP A 567 -12.90 -12.69 23.06
CA TRP A 567 -12.73 -13.87 22.21
C TRP A 567 -11.33 -14.49 22.34
N CYS A 568 -10.29 -13.69 22.52
CA CYS A 568 -8.95 -14.18 22.82
C CYS A 568 -8.91 -14.94 24.13
N ASP A 569 -9.54 -14.41 25.18
CA ASP A 569 -9.64 -15.05 26.50
C ASP A 569 -10.40 -16.38 26.43
N ASP A 570 -11.47 -16.46 25.63
CA ASP A 570 -12.26 -17.68 25.41
C ASP A 570 -11.44 -18.78 24.69
N CYS A 571 -10.43 -18.41 23.89
CA CYS A 571 -9.52 -19.35 23.22
C CYS A 571 -8.33 -19.77 24.09
N THR A 572 -7.93 -18.91 25.03
CA THR A 572 -6.64 -19.01 25.71
C THR A 572 -6.67 -20.11 26.77
N LYS A 573 -5.73 -21.06 26.68
CA LYS A 573 -5.54 -22.12 27.69
C LYS A 573 -4.53 -21.72 28.76
N MET A 574 -3.55 -20.89 28.41
CA MET A 574 -2.52 -20.39 29.31
C MET A 574 -2.89 -19.03 29.86
N LYS A 575 -2.62 -18.80 31.13
CA LYS A 575 -2.84 -17.50 31.76
C LYS A 575 -1.67 -16.56 31.49
N VAL A 576 -1.96 -15.31 31.13
CA VAL A 576 -0.95 -14.28 30.92
C VAL A 576 -0.52 -13.69 32.25
N ARG A 577 0.78 -13.72 32.54
CA ARG A 577 1.41 -13.06 33.68
C ARG A 577 2.37 -11.99 33.21
N THR A 578 2.34 -10.83 33.84
CA THR A 578 3.14 -9.67 33.48
C THR A 578 4.30 -9.45 34.44
N ASN A 579 5.31 -8.70 34.00
CA ASN A 579 6.31 -8.11 34.88
C ASN A 579 5.76 -6.80 35.46
N ALA A 580 5.73 -6.66 36.78
CA ALA A 580 5.28 -5.42 37.42
C ALA A 580 6.03 -5.25 38.75
N ASP A 581 6.65 -4.09 38.92
CA ASP A 581 7.52 -3.75 40.05
C ASP A 581 6.90 -2.68 40.96
N SER A 582 5.75 -2.11 40.56
CA SER A 582 5.03 -1.07 41.34
C SER A 582 3.51 -1.30 41.32
N PRO A 583 2.76 -0.71 42.28
CA PRO A 583 1.29 -0.75 42.28
C PRO A 583 0.67 -0.23 40.99
N LYS A 584 1.17 0.89 40.44
CA LYS A 584 0.67 1.49 39.21
C LYS A 584 0.85 0.56 37.99
N GLN A 585 2.02 -0.08 37.85
CA GLN A 585 2.24 -1.06 36.78
C GLN A 585 1.30 -2.28 36.92
N THR A 586 1.07 -2.71 38.17
CA THR A 586 0.15 -3.82 38.46
C THR A 586 -1.29 -3.48 38.08
N GLU A 587 -1.79 -2.29 38.43
CA GLU A 587 -3.12 -1.79 38.07
C GLU A 587 -3.30 -1.72 36.54
N THR A 588 -2.28 -1.17 35.84
CA THR A 588 -2.27 -1.11 34.36
C THR A 588 -2.34 -2.52 33.76
N ALA A 589 -1.50 -3.46 34.24
CA ALA A 589 -1.47 -4.83 33.74
C ALA A 589 -2.81 -5.55 33.91
N ILE A 590 -3.46 -5.39 35.05
CA ILE A 590 -4.78 -5.96 35.34
C ILE A 590 -5.83 -5.37 34.42
N ALA A 591 -5.80 -4.04 34.18
CA ALA A 591 -6.74 -3.36 33.28
C ALA A 591 -6.64 -3.91 31.84
N PHE A 592 -5.46 -4.36 31.41
CA PHE A 592 -5.24 -5.04 30.14
C PHE A 592 -5.43 -6.57 30.16
N GLY A 593 -5.96 -7.15 31.27
CA GLY A 593 -6.33 -8.55 31.34
C GLY A 593 -5.24 -9.50 31.84
N ALA A 594 -4.12 -9.00 32.39
CA ALA A 594 -3.15 -9.87 33.03
C ALA A 594 -3.73 -10.55 34.28
N THR A 595 -3.53 -11.88 34.43
CA THR A 595 -4.11 -12.69 35.49
C THR A 595 -3.17 -12.86 36.69
N GLY A 596 -1.99 -12.24 36.65
CA GLY A 596 -1.02 -12.28 37.76
C GLY A 596 0.32 -11.65 37.36
N ILE A 597 1.21 -11.59 38.37
CA ILE A 597 2.59 -11.10 38.18
C ILE A 597 3.50 -12.33 37.93
N GLY A 598 4.26 -12.26 36.82
CA GLY A 598 5.28 -13.25 36.47
C GLY A 598 6.61 -12.99 37.16
N LEU A 599 7.06 -11.74 37.12
CA LEU A 599 8.30 -11.27 37.73
C LEU A 599 8.08 -9.89 38.39
N CYS A 600 8.52 -9.76 39.62
CA CYS A 600 8.69 -8.50 40.31
C CYS A 600 10.19 -8.31 40.60
N ARG A 601 10.82 -7.34 39.96
CA ARG A 601 12.23 -6.99 40.16
C ARG A 601 12.35 -6.13 41.40
N THR A 602 12.60 -6.76 42.54
CA THR A 602 12.68 -6.06 43.81
C THR A 602 13.82 -5.04 43.91
N GLU A 603 14.86 -5.22 43.10
CA GLU A 603 15.96 -4.26 42.95
C GLU A 603 15.50 -2.90 42.40
N HIS A 604 14.47 -2.83 41.57
CA HIS A 604 13.90 -1.60 41.08
C HIS A 604 13.25 -0.76 42.18
N MET A 605 12.76 -1.42 43.26
CA MET A 605 12.20 -0.74 44.43
C MET A 605 13.24 0.09 45.19
N PHE A 606 14.53 -0.13 44.95
CA PHE A 606 15.62 0.54 45.64
C PHE A 606 16.03 1.89 45.03
N PHE A 607 15.54 2.22 43.83
CA PHE A 607 15.92 3.43 43.12
C PHE A 607 15.03 4.65 43.46
N GLU A 608 13.95 4.47 44.21
CA GLU A 608 13.04 5.58 44.56
C GLU A 608 13.48 6.34 45.82
N GLY A 609 13.59 7.65 45.73
CA GLY A 609 13.91 8.53 46.88
C GLY A 609 15.27 8.21 47.54
N ASP A 610 15.32 8.25 48.85
CA ASP A 610 16.54 8.06 49.63
C ASP A 610 16.98 6.58 49.81
N ARG A 611 16.23 5.66 49.22
CA ARG A 611 16.47 4.21 49.38
C ARG A 611 17.81 3.77 48.81
N ILE A 612 18.27 4.45 47.77
CA ILE A 612 19.57 4.15 47.14
C ILE A 612 20.74 4.32 48.10
N ASP A 613 20.65 5.27 49.05
CA ASP A 613 21.72 5.51 50.01
C ASP A 613 21.81 4.34 51.03
N PHE A 614 20.69 3.78 51.44
CA PHE A 614 20.69 2.60 52.30
C PHE A 614 21.23 1.35 51.56
N VAL A 615 20.99 1.23 50.26
CA VAL A 615 21.58 0.18 49.44
C VAL A 615 23.10 0.36 49.31
N ARG A 616 23.56 1.62 49.12
CA ARG A 616 25.00 1.94 49.12
C ARG A 616 25.64 1.60 50.47
N GLU A 617 25.03 2.02 51.60
CA GLU A 617 25.47 1.65 52.93
C GLU A 617 25.59 0.11 53.08
N MET A 618 24.58 -0.65 52.64
CA MET A 618 24.58 -2.10 52.66
C MET A 618 25.73 -2.70 51.87
N ILE A 619 25.97 -2.21 50.66
CA ILE A 619 27.00 -2.74 49.76
C ILE A 619 28.41 -2.41 50.29
N LEU A 620 28.60 -1.19 50.75
CA LEU A 620 29.91 -0.70 51.21
C LEU A 620 30.25 -1.12 52.63
N SER A 621 29.29 -1.68 53.39
CA SER A 621 29.53 -2.14 54.76
C SER A 621 30.46 -3.36 54.78
N THR A 622 31.59 -3.22 55.47
CA THR A 622 32.55 -4.30 55.72
C THR A 622 32.19 -5.17 56.93
N LYS A 623 31.46 -4.62 57.90
CA LYS A 623 30.99 -5.32 59.06
C LYS A 623 29.58 -5.83 58.90
N LYS A 624 29.30 -7.03 59.39
CA LYS A 624 27.97 -7.64 59.39
C LYS A 624 26.94 -6.80 60.13
N SER A 625 27.30 -6.20 61.27
CA SER A 625 26.42 -5.32 62.04
C SER A 625 25.88 -4.13 61.25
N ASP A 626 26.79 -3.44 60.54
CA ASP A 626 26.46 -2.25 59.79
C ASP A 626 25.60 -2.58 58.56
N ARG A 627 25.90 -3.71 57.90
CA ARG A 627 25.08 -4.24 56.83
C ARG A 627 23.66 -4.58 57.27
N VAL A 628 23.50 -5.25 58.44
CA VAL A 628 22.19 -5.56 59.02
C VAL A 628 21.43 -4.27 59.35
N ALA A 629 22.11 -3.26 59.88
CA ALA A 629 21.49 -1.96 60.19
C ALA A 629 20.98 -1.28 58.89
N ALA A 630 21.77 -1.28 57.82
CA ALA A 630 21.37 -0.73 56.51
C ALA A 630 20.18 -1.48 55.89
N VAL A 631 20.21 -2.84 55.90
CA VAL A 631 19.09 -3.67 55.40
C VAL A 631 17.82 -3.42 56.23
N SER A 632 17.94 -3.21 57.55
CA SER A 632 16.78 -2.93 58.40
C SER A 632 16.08 -1.63 58.06
N LYS A 633 16.80 -0.65 57.45
CA LYS A 633 16.23 0.61 56.98
C LYS A 633 15.42 0.40 55.67
N LEU A 634 15.77 -0.59 54.85
CA LEU A 634 15.07 -0.90 53.59
C LEU A 634 13.76 -1.67 53.82
N LEU A 635 13.68 -2.48 54.89
CA LEU A 635 12.53 -3.34 55.14
C LEU A 635 11.16 -2.63 55.17
N PRO A 636 11.01 -1.45 55.83
CA PRO A 636 9.74 -0.70 55.81
C PRO A 636 9.29 -0.28 54.41
N TYR A 637 10.23 0.13 53.55
CA TYR A 637 9.96 0.53 52.18
C TYR A 637 9.48 -0.65 51.36
N GLN A 638 10.22 -1.75 51.30
CA GLN A 638 9.80 -2.95 50.58
C GLN A 638 8.46 -3.51 51.07
N LYS A 639 8.23 -3.51 52.38
CA LYS A 639 6.94 -3.90 52.95
C LYS A 639 5.80 -3.00 52.44
N GLY A 640 6.06 -1.69 52.32
CA GLY A 640 5.12 -0.71 51.76
C GLY A 640 4.80 -0.99 50.30
N ASP A 641 5.84 -1.22 49.50
CA ASP A 641 5.72 -1.49 48.05
C ASP A 641 4.93 -2.79 47.78
N PHE A 642 5.30 -3.90 48.42
CA PHE A 642 4.56 -5.17 48.33
C PHE A 642 3.12 -5.04 48.82
N LYS A 643 2.87 -4.29 49.90
CA LYS A 643 1.51 -4.05 50.37
C LYS A 643 0.70 -3.26 49.34
N GLY A 644 1.32 -2.31 48.65
CA GLY A 644 0.70 -1.59 47.54
C GLY A 644 0.36 -2.51 46.36
N ILE A 645 1.33 -3.34 45.92
CA ILE A 645 1.14 -4.30 44.84
C ILE A 645 0.02 -5.30 45.17
N PHE A 646 0.01 -5.88 46.42
CA PHE A 646 -1.02 -6.82 46.83
C PHE A 646 -2.41 -6.17 46.94
N LYS A 647 -2.49 -4.89 47.33
CA LYS A 647 -3.74 -4.16 47.30
C LYS A 647 -4.26 -4.02 45.86
N ALA A 648 -3.38 -3.62 44.91
CA ALA A 648 -3.76 -3.53 43.52
C ALA A 648 -4.33 -4.85 42.97
N VAL A 649 -3.73 -5.98 43.31
CA VAL A 649 -4.24 -7.32 42.94
C VAL A 649 -5.56 -7.68 43.64
N SER A 650 -5.74 -7.31 44.91
CA SER A 650 -6.90 -7.76 45.71
C SER A 650 -8.20 -6.99 45.41
N TYR A 651 -8.14 -5.82 44.77
CA TYR A 651 -9.36 -5.13 44.34
C TYR A 651 -10.06 -5.80 43.14
N THR A 652 -9.47 -6.83 42.56
CA THR A 652 -9.97 -7.55 41.36
C THR A 652 -10.50 -8.94 41.64
N HIS A 653 -10.45 -9.42 42.90
CA HIS A 653 -10.92 -10.76 43.31
C HIS A 653 -11.86 -10.68 44.49
#